data_575d8824deec35cb4b06e2ba098c18fc
#
_entry.id   575d8824deec35cb4b06e2ba098c18fc
#
_cell.length_a   1.000
_cell.length_b   1.000
_cell.length_c   1.000
_cell.angle_alpha   90.00
_cell.angle_beta   90.00
_cell.angle_gamma   90.00
#
_symmetry.space_group_name_H-M   'P 1'
#
loop_
_entity.id
_entity.type
_entity.pdbx_description
1 polymer ?
#
loop_
_entity_poly.entity_id
_entity_poly.type
_entity_poly.pdbx_seq_one_letter_code
_entity_poly.pdbx_strand_id
1 'polypeptide(L)'
;VRRRTFAASVGAAAAATAVAVGTLPSWARNNDRPNQADAYTWKNAAINGGGFVPGIVFNETEPNLIYARTDIGGCYRWQEDTRTWKPLLDWVGRDKWGYSGVVSMATDPVDTNRVYAAVGTYTIDWDPNNGAVLYSDDKGETWGIAELPFKQGGNMPGRGMGERLAVNPVHNYELYLGTPSGNGLWRSHDFGRTWAKVENFPNPGNFVIDPNTPAQADNQGVIWIDFDQIGGNIYVGVADPDDPLYVSADGGETWQPVPGAAEALGSADGNRTIPKQSAVDNTNGYLYIITSHDPGPYNGGPASGRGGRIQRLATQTGEWTDVTPPYNPGRPIPGFGGITVDRQNPGTLMASTCNNWGPDEILFRSTDSGTTWSISWDLVSENERTDRFAMDSSGSPWLSWNGTDNGASYAVKHGWMIEGLAIDPHNSDRIMWGTGATVWGTENLTQWDSQGELIGENEAGERVALPIEQFTVGVRAEGIEETASLDLAALGGTLLSAVGDIAGFVHTDLERAETMINLGYSTGTGVDFAQSNPDLLVATGNVHGNEKGHVGVSTDRGKTWTNTTRVEGVPGDGHGGTVAVTADGSRILWSPNDTEVTPVYSTDLGATWNPVQGLPAGAKIRSDRVEPSVLYSFSGGTFYRSTDGGATFAGTGATGLPTAGVDDFRAVPGHKNHVWLAGRGDDTNGVGGGMWHSTDGGTTWTRIAAFETAESVGFGKAASQSGYPTIFTSAVIDGKAAIHRSVDGGATWTRVNDDAHQWAYSGSAITGDPLIYGRVYLTTNGRGIVYGDIAA
;
A
#
# COMPACT_ATOMS: atom_id res chain seq x y z
N VAL A 1 50.44 -2.40 11.06
CA VAL A 1 51.49 -3.08 11.85
C VAL A 1 50.85 -3.65 13.09
N ARG A 2 51.03 -4.98 13.25
CA ARG A 2 50.77 -5.87 14.36
C ARG A 2 49.33 -6.38 14.55
N ARG A 3 49.14 -7.58 14.03
CA ARG A 3 48.23 -8.63 14.49
C ARG A 3 48.50 -8.93 15.98
N ARG A 4 47.42 -9.14 16.75
CA ARG A 4 47.48 -9.97 17.96
C ARG A 4 46.35 -10.99 17.92
N THR A 5 46.73 -12.21 17.73
CA THR A 5 46.03 -13.46 17.97
C THR A 5 45.84 -13.61 19.49
N PHE A 6 44.62 -13.94 19.92
CA PHE A 6 44.43 -14.50 21.27
C PHE A 6 43.79 -15.89 21.12
N ALA A 7 44.49 -16.84 21.66
CA ALA A 7 44.07 -18.24 21.73
C ALA A 7 43.06 -18.43 22.88
N ALA A 8 42.05 -19.21 22.61
CA ALA A 8 41.04 -19.64 23.55
C ALA A 8 41.61 -20.76 24.45
N SER A 9 41.43 -20.63 25.74
CA SER A 9 41.53 -21.73 26.70
C SER A 9 40.12 -22.15 27.11
N VAL A 10 39.78 -23.38 26.79
CA VAL A 10 38.55 -24.06 27.22
C VAL A 10 38.65 -24.39 28.70
N GLY A 11 37.68 -23.88 29.45
CA GLY A 11 37.44 -24.32 30.82
C GLY A 11 35.98 -24.73 30.95
N ALA A 12 35.69 -26.01 30.87
CA ALA A 12 34.36 -26.56 31.11
C ALA A 12 34.03 -26.52 32.60
N ALA A 13 33.03 -25.72 32.98
CA ALA A 13 32.32 -25.87 34.23
C ALA A 13 30.83 -26.14 33.87
N ALA A 14 30.43 -27.39 33.93
CA ALA A 14 29.04 -27.81 33.80
C ALA A 14 28.32 -27.42 35.10
N ALA A 15 27.59 -26.30 35.05
CA ALA A 15 26.53 -26.04 35.99
C ALA A 15 25.23 -26.53 35.37
N ALA A 16 24.76 -27.70 35.80
CA ALA A 16 23.43 -28.20 35.47
C ALA A 16 22.40 -27.33 36.20
N THR A 17 21.91 -26.30 35.54
CA THR A 17 20.68 -25.64 35.90
C THR A 17 19.55 -26.56 35.42
N ALA A 18 18.92 -27.26 36.35
CA ALA A 18 17.67 -27.94 36.08
C ALA A 18 16.64 -26.89 35.72
N VAL A 19 16.38 -26.76 34.40
CA VAL A 19 15.21 -26.06 33.89
C VAL A 19 14.02 -26.91 34.33
N ALA A 20 13.26 -26.41 35.28
CA ALA A 20 11.97 -26.99 35.63
C ALA A 20 11.12 -26.92 34.40
N VAL A 21 10.98 -28.06 33.70
CA VAL A 21 9.98 -28.25 32.69
C VAL A 21 8.65 -28.09 33.41
N GLY A 22 8.11 -26.88 33.37
CA GLY A 22 6.81 -26.57 33.98
C GLY A 22 5.78 -27.52 33.35
N THR A 23 5.17 -28.34 34.20
CA THR A 23 4.05 -29.18 33.78
C THR A 23 2.95 -28.27 33.26
N LEU A 24 2.55 -28.46 32.01
CA LEU A 24 1.43 -27.74 31.38
C LEU A 24 0.20 -27.75 32.30
N PRO A 25 -0.49 -26.62 32.44
CA PRO A 25 -1.76 -26.54 33.15
C PRO A 25 -2.76 -27.59 32.64
N SER A 26 -3.60 -28.13 33.51
CA SER A 26 -4.56 -29.20 33.17
C SER A 26 -5.51 -28.90 32.00
N TRP A 27 -5.76 -27.61 31.74
CA TRP A 27 -6.59 -27.16 30.65
C TRP A 27 -5.93 -27.30 29.26
N ALA A 28 -4.61 -27.38 29.17
CA ALA A 28 -3.84 -27.56 27.93
C ALA A 28 -3.81 -29.04 27.47
N ARG A 29 -4.29 -29.97 28.28
CA ARG A 29 -4.14 -31.43 28.05
C ARG A 29 -5.29 -32.10 27.31
N ASN A 30 -6.38 -31.39 26.98
CA ASN A 30 -7.62 -32.01 26.45
C ASN A 30 -7.84 -31.76 24.95
N ASN A 31 -6.79 -31.55 24.17
CA ASN A 31 -6.94 -31.45 22.72
C ASN A 31 -6.74 -32.82 22.07
N ASP A 32 -7.80 -33.39 21.51
CA ASP A 32 -7.81 -34.70 20.87
C ASP A 32 -7.09 -34.73 19.49
N ARG A 33 -6.68 -33.56 18.95
CA ARG A 33 -5.90 -33.46 17.72
C ARG A 33 -4.45 -33.08 18.01
N PRO A 34 -3.49 -33.85 17.49
CA PRO A 34 -2.09 -33.40 17.56
C PRO A 34 -1.91 -32.12 16.74
N ASN A 35 -0.91 -31.32 17.10
CA ASN A 35 -0.51 -30.15 16.34
C ASN A 35 0.25 -30.63 15.09
N GLN A 36 -0.48 -30.91 14.01
CA GLN A 36 0.08 -31.39 12.74
C GLN A 36 0.29 -30.22 11.78
N ALA A 37 1.26 -30.36 10.88
CA ALA A 37 1.44 -29.47 9.75
C ALA A 37 0.34 -29.75 8.71
N ASP A 38 -0.78 -29.03 8.81
CA ASP A 38 -1.79 -29.03 7.76
C ASP A 38 -1.33 -28.14 6.61
N ALA A 39 -1.60 -28.55 5.37
CA ALA A 39 -1.46 -27.66 4.23
C ALA A 39 -2.52 -26.55 4.31
N TYR A 40 -2.14 -25.34 3.91
CA TYR A 40 -3.04 -24.19 3.87
C TYR A 40 -3.23 -23.70 2.44
N THR A 41 -4.42 -23.24 2.12
CA THR A 41 -4.70 -22.43 0.95
C THR A 41 -4.88 -20.98 1.40
N TRP A 42 -4.26 -20.06 0.67
CA TRP A 42 -4.23 -18.65 1.03
C TRP A 42 -4.98 -17.82 0.00
N LYS A 43 -5.73 -16.83 0.47
CA LYS A 43 -6.49 -15.85 -0.32
C LYS A 43 -6.46 -14.49 0.37
N ASN A 44 -6.88 -13.45 -0.35
CA ASN A 44 -7.17 -12.14 0.23
C ASN A 44 -8.66 -11.99 0.53
N ALA A 45 -8.98 -11.23 1.58
CA ALA A 45 -10.29 -10.63 1.74
C ALA A 45 -10.39 -9.46 0.74
N ALA A 46 -11.37 -9.52 -0.16
CA ALA A 46 -11.45 -8.61 -1.29
C ALA A 46 -11.74 -7.17 -0.86
N ILE A 47 -10.90 -6.25 -1.32
CA ILE A 47 -11.07 -4.79 -1.27
C ILE A 47 -11.08 -4.26 -2.71
N ASN A 48 -10.32 -4.90 -3.60
CA ASN A 48 -10.13 -4.58 -5.01
C ASN A 48 -9.55 -3.18 -5.20
N GLY A 49 -8.31 -3.01 -4.75
CA GLY A 49 -7.56 -1.77 -4.73
C GLY A 49 -7.10 -1.38 -3.33
N GLY A 50 -7.33 -0.15 -2.97
CA GLY A 50 -7.06 0.39 -1.63
C GLY A 50 -5.76 1.14 -1.48
N GLY A 51 -4.92 1.20 -2.52
CA GLY A 51 -3.67 1.93 -2.53
C GLY A 51 -3.20 2.31 -3.93
N PHE A 52 -1.95 2.75 -4.05
CA PHE A 52 -1.43 3.38 -5.24
C PHE A 52 -0.87 2.38 -6.26
N VAL A 53 -1.43 2.44 -7.48
CA VAL A 53 -0.99 1.66 -8.65
C VAL A 53 -0.31 2.60 -9.66
N PRO A 54 0.99 2.90 -9.49
CA PRO A 54 1.72 3.89 -10.28
C PRO A 54 2.07 3.43 -11.71
N GLY A 55 1.97 2.14 -12.02
CA GLY A 55 2.33 1.64 -13.35
C GLY A 55 1.48 0.48 -13.83
N ILE A 56 1.10 0.54 -15.11
CA ILE A 56 0.46 -0.53 -15.88
C ILE A 56 1.26 -0.74 -17.15
N VAL A 57 1.76 -1.95 -17.35
CA VAL A 57 2.68 -2.29 -18.43
C VAL A 57 2.08 -3.40 -19.29
N PHE A 58 1.68 -3.06 -20.50
CA PHE A 58 1.29 -4.03 -21.52
C PHE A 58 2.52 -4.59 -22.23
N ASN A 59 2.53 -5.89 -22.51
CA ASN A 59 3.55 -6.45 -23.39
C ASN A 59 3.27 -6.02 -24.84
N GLU A 60 4.30 -5.57 -25.54
CA GLU A 60 4.17 -5.00 -26.89
C GLU A 60 3.89 -6.02 -27.98
N THR A 61 4.11 -7.31 -27.74
CA THR A 61 4.06 -8.38 -28.75
C THR A 61 3.13 -9.53 -28.39
N GLU A 62 2.76 -9.71 -27.12
CA GLU A 62 1.79 -10.71 -26.68
C GLU A 62 0.50 -10.03 -26.18
N PRO A 63 -0.63 -10.16 -26.89
CA PRO A 63 -1.91 -9.63 -26.45
C PRO A 63 -2.34 -10.20 -25.09
N ASN A 64 -2.98 -9.36 -24.28
CA ASN A 64 -3.49 -9.72 -22.96
C ASN A 64 -2.43 -10.05 -21.89
N LEU A 65 -1.15 -9.91 -22.21
CA LEU A 65 -0.09 -9.98 -21.22
C LEU A 65 0.14 -8.58 -20.64
N ILE A 66 -0.38 -8.38 -19.41
CA ILE A 66 -0.40 -7.09 -18.73
C ILE A 66 0.15 -7.25 -17.32
N TYR A 67 0.94 -6.30 -16.89
CA TYR A 67 1.46 -6.22 -15.53
C TYR A 67 1.05 -4.91 -14.87
N ALA A 68 0.90 -4.94 -13.54
CA ALA A 68 0.73 -3.75 -12.72
C ALA A 68 1.75 -3.77 -11.59
N ARG A 69 2.23 -2.59 -11.20
CA ARG A 69 3.10 -2.41 -10.03
C ARG A 69 2.45 -1.50 -9.02
N THR A 70 2.75 -1.74 -7.76
CA THR A 70 2.29 -0.94 -6.63
C THR A 70 3.47 -0.44 -5.82
N ASP A 71 3.25 0.54 -4.96
CA ASP A 71 4.30 1.16 -4.18
C ASP A 71 4.68 0.37 -2.91
N ILE A 72 3.79 -0.47 -2.36
CA ILE A 72 4.06 -1.33 -1.20
C ILE A 72 3.53 -2.76 -1.31
N GLY A 73 2.71 -3.07 -2.31
CA GLY A 73 2.00 -4.36 -2.47
C GLY A 73 2.61 -5.31 -3.50
N GLY A 74 3.78 -4.98 -4.06
CA GLY A 74 4.44 -5.81 -5.06
C GLY A 74 3.98 -5.52 -6.49
N CYS A 75 4.03 -6.54 -7.32
CA CYS A 75 3.54 -6.49 -8.70
C CYS A 75 2.60 -7.63 -9.02
N TYR A 76 1.84 -7.45 -10.09
CA TYR A 76 0.75 -8.32 -10.47
C TYR A 76 0.76 -8.59 -11.96
N ARG A 77 0.21 -9.76 -12.36
CA ARG A 77 -0.06 -10.09 -13.76
C ARG A 77 -1.56 -10.29 -13.99
N TRP A 78 -2.08 -9.67 -15.03
CA TRP A 78 -3.46 -9.82 -15.45
C TRP A 78 -3.76 -11.24 -15.94
N GLN A 79 -4.93 -11.75 -15.56
CA GLN A 79 -5.47 -13.03 -16.02
C GLN A 79 -6.74 -12.73 -16.85
N GLU A 80 -6.61 -12.81 -18.16
CA GLU A 80 -7.68 -12.40 -19.09
C GLU A 80 -8.96 -13.24 -18.96
N ASP A 81 -8.82 -14.53 -18.67
CA ASP A 81 -9.92 -15.48 -18.54
C ASP A 81 -10.82 -15.21 -17.33
N THR A 82 -10.23 -14.78 -16.22
CA THR A 82 -10.93 -14.43 -14.98
C THR A 82 -11.14 -12.94 -14.80
N ARG A 83 -10.43 -12.11 -15.56
CA ARG A 83 -10.36 -10.65 -15.42
C ARG A 83 -9.89 -10.20 -14.04
N THR A 84 -8.88 -10.89 -13.50
CA THR A 84 -8.31 -10.65 -12.18
C THR A 84 -6.80 -10.49 -12.26
N TRP A 85 -6.21 -9.89 -11.23
CA TRP A 85 -4.77 -9.76 -11.08
C TRP A 85 -4.21 -10.86 -10.18
N LYS A 86 -3.18 -11.55 -10.65
CA LYS A 86 -2.41 -12.52 -9.87
C LYS A 86 -1.22 -11.82 -9.23
N PRO A 87 -1.06 -11.85 -7.90
CA PRO A 87 0.13 -11.35 -7.25
C PRO A 87 1.35 -12.21 -7.59
N LEU A 88 2.52 -11.57 -7.74
CA LEU A 88 3.74 -12.22 -8.18
C LEU A 88 4.86 -12.23 -7.11
N LEU A 89 4.72 -11.46 -6.02
CA LEU A 89 5.76 -11.29 -5.00
C LEU A 89 5.35 -11.78 -3.60
N ASP A 90 4.31 -12.58 -3.46
CA ASP A 90 3.87 -13.13 -2.17
C ASP A 90 4.94 -14.02 -1.49
N TRP A 91 5.94 -14.49 -2.25
CA TRP A 91 7.09 -15.26 -1.76
C TRP A 91 8.14 -14.40 -1.01
N VAL A 92 8.07 -13.08 -1.11
CA VAL A 92 9.04 -12.18 -0.45
C VAL A 92 8.93 -12.33 1.05
N GLY A 93 10.03 -12.74 1.68
CA GLY A 93 10.14 -12.91 3.12
C GLY A 93 10.43 -11.61 3.85
N ARG A 94 10.34 -11.67 5.19
CA ARG A 94 10.54 -10.53 6.07
C ARG A 94 11.94 -9.95 6.01
N ASP A 95 12.95 -10.76 5.76
CA ASP A 95 14.35 -10.33 5.61
C ASP A 95 14.57 -9.43 4.39
N LYS A 96 13.67 -9.52 3.39
CA LYS A 96 13.70 -8.74 2.14
C LYS A 96 12.40 -7.94 1.93
N TRP A 97 11.74 -7.56 3.02
CA TRP A 97 10.43 -6.90 2.96
C TRP A 97 10.38 -5.68 2.03
N GLY A 98 11.51 -4.95 1.88
CA GLY A 98 11.62 -3.82 0.96
C GLY A 98 11.38 -4.18 -0.51
N TYR A 99 11.42 -5.45 -0.90
CA TYR A 99 11.13 -5.85 -2.29
C TYR A 99 9.63 -5.80 -2.63
N SER A 100 8.74 -5.53 -1.67
CA SER A 100 7.33 -5.24 -1.94
C SER A 100 7.09 -3.86 -2.57
N GLY A 101 8.02 -2.92 -2.47
CA GLY A 101 7.96 -1.65 -3.19
C GLY A 101 8.53 -1.82 -4.60
N VAL A 102 7.70 -1.60 -5.64
CA VAL A 102 8.11 -1.78 -7.04
C VAL A 102 8.24 -0.44 -7.74
N VAL A 103 9.49 -0.05 -7.99
CA VAL A 103 9.83 1.24 -8.60
C VAL A 103 9.49 1.28 -10.08
N SER A 104 9.74 0.16 -10.78
CA SER A 104 9.58 0.06 -12.24
C SER A 104 9.45 -1.39 -12.68
N MET A 105 8.74 -1.61 -13.79
CA MET A 105 8.64 -2.91 -14.45
C MET A 105 8.94 -2.79 -15.94
N ALA A 106 9.47 -3.87 -16.51
CA ALA A 106 9.63 -3.99 -17.95
C ALA A 106 9.33 -5.42 -18.41
N THR A 107 8.73 -5.55 -19.58
CA THR A 107 8.51 -6.83 -20.26
C THR A 107 9.42 -6.95 -21.48
N ASP A 108 9.85 -8.16 -21.79
CA ASP A 108 10.66 -8.39 -22.97
C ASP A 108 9.76 -8.48 -24.23
N PRO A 109 9.96 -7.61 -25.24
CA PRO A 109 9.15 -7.66 -26.46
C PRO A 109 9.57 -8.78 -27.45
N VAL A 110 10.67 -9.49 -27.18
CA VAL A 110 11.16 -10.58 -28.04
C VAL A 110 10.84 -11.94 -27.42
N ASP A 111 11.04 -12.09 -26.10
CA ASP A 111 10.67 -13.28 -25.33
C ASP A 111 9.68 -12.90 -24.24
N THR A 112 8.41 -13.03 -24.54
CA THR A 112 7.30 -12.61 -23.66
C THR A 112 7.22 -13.37 -22.33
N ASN A 113 8.01 -14.46 -22.14
CA ASN A 113 8.14 -15.11 -20.85
C ASN A 113 8.97 -14.27 -19.87
N ARG A 114 9.78 -13.32 -20.37
CA ARG A 114 10.64 -12.50 -19.51
C ARG A 114 9.92 -11.25 -19.03
N VAL A 115 10.05 -11.04 -17.73
CA VAL A 115 9.59 -9.83 -17.05
C VAL A 115 10.59 -9.45 -15.97
N TYR A 116 10.75 -8.15 -15.76
CA TYR A 116 11.69 -7.57 -14.82
C TYR A 116 10.99 -6.58 -13.90
N ALA A 117 11.43 -6.52 -12.63
CA ALA A 117 10.94 -5.57 -11.66
C ALA A 117 12.10 -4.97 -10.86
N ALA A 118 12.27 -3.66 -10.90
CA ALA A 118 13.16 -2.93 -10.02
C ALA A 118 12.46 -2.71 -8.69
N VAL A 119 13.03 -3.21 -7.59
CA VAL A 119 12.38 -3.27 -6.27
C VAL A 119 13.22 -2.61 -5.17
N GLY A 120 12.54 -2.11 -4.17
CA GLY A 120 13.05 -1.44 -2.98
C GLY A 120 12.04 -0.38 -2.53
N THR A 121 11.73 -0.29 -1.23
CA THR A 121 10.62 0.55 -0.75
C THR A 121 11.08 1.96 -0.37
N TYR A 122 12.17 2.09 0.38
CA TYR A 122 12.62 3.40 0.88
C TYR A 122 14.10 3.66 0.61
N THR A 123 14.43 4.92 0.30
CA THR A 123 15.83 5.37 0.14
C THR A 123 16.43 5.91 1.45
N ILE A 124 15.65 6.05 2.50
CA ILE A 124 16.06 6.60 3.80
C ILE A 124 16.83 5.59 4.66
N ASP A 125 17.68 6.11 5.55
CA ASP A 125 18.69 5.31 6.28
C ASP A 125 18.13 4.24 7.22
N TRP A 126 16.90 4.40 7.71
CA TRP A 126 16.30 3.42 8.61
C TRP A 126 15.92 2.10 7.90
N ASP A 127 15.71 2.10 6.56
CA ASP A 127 15.53 0.87 5.81
C ASP A 127 16.87 0.13 5.69
N PRO A 128 17.01 -1.09 6.21
CA PRO A 128 18.27 -1.82 6.15
C PRO A 128 18.58 -2.42 4.78
N ASN A 129 17.61 -2.46 3.86
CA ASN A 129 17.74 -3.19 2.60
C ASN A 129 18.18 -2.26 1.45
N ASN A 130 19.07 -2.75 0.62
CA ASN A 130 19.27 -2.20 -0.72
C ASN A 130 18.18 -2.70 -1.67
N GLY A 131 18.06 -2.03 -2.81
CA GLY A 131 17.19 -2.46 -3.90
C GLY A 131 17.75 -3.66 -4.67
N ALA A 132 16.95 -4.18 -5.57
CA ALA A 132 17.33 -5.23 -6.50
C ALA A 132 16.59 -5.06 -7.83
N VAL A 133 17.07 -5.77 -8.86
CA VAL A 133 16.25 -6.09 -10.02
C VAL A 133 15.88 -7.56 -9.93
N LEU A 134 14.59 -7.83 -9.85
CA LEU A 134 14.04 -9.17 -9.98
C LEU A 134 13.90 -9.49 -11.47
N TYR A 135 14.28 -10.69 -11.89
CA TYR A 135 14.14 -11.17 -13.27
C TYR A 135 13.44 -12.53 -13.28
N SER A 136 12.53 -12.72 -14.22
CA SER A 136 11.77 -13.95 -14.43
C SER A 136 11.86 -14.37 -15.89
N ASP A 137 11.94 -15.67 -16.14
CA ASP A 137 11.88 -16.31 -17.46
C ASP A 137 10.57 -17.09 -17.67
N ASP A 138 9.55 -16.89 -16.80
CA ASP A 138 8.28 -17.64 -16.77
C ASP A 138 7.07 -16.75 -16.43
N LYS A 139 7.07 -15.50 -16.90
CA LYS A 139 6.00 -14.50 -16.71
C LYS A 139 5.74 -14.16 -15.24
N GLY A 140 6.77 -14.24 -14.39
CA GLY A 140 6.71 -13.90 -12.99
C GLY A 140 6.27 -15.04 -12.07
N GLU A 141 6.21 -16.29 -12.54
CA GLU A 141 5.96 -17.44 -11.66
C GLU A 141 7.12 -17.70 -10.71
N THR A 142 8.34 -17.56 -11.21
CA THR A 142 9.57 -17.65 -10.40
C THR A 142 10.52 -16.49 -10.70
N TRP A 143 11.32 -16.12 -9.69
CA TRP A 143 12.18 -14.95 -9.77
C TRP A 143 13.62 -15.24 -9.36
N GLY A 144 14.57 -14.76 -10.18
CA GLY A 144 15.95 -14.54 -9.79
C GLY A 144 16.14 -13.13 -9.24
N ILE A 145 17.19 -12.90 -8.48
CA ILE A 145 17.49 -11.64 -7.80
C ILE A 145 18.88 -11.16 -8.22
N ALA A 146 18.95 -9.95 -8.77
CA ALA A 146 20.18 -9.19 -8.99
C ALA A 146 20.21 -8.03 -7.98
N GLU A 147 20.92 -8.19 -6.88
CA GLU A 147 21.05 -7.19 -5.83
C GLU A 147 21.81 -5.96 -6.34
N LEU A 148 21.32 -4.77 -5.99
CA LEU A 148 21.93 -3.48 -6.32
C LEU A 148 22.73 -2.96 -5.12
N PRO A 149 23.83 -2.21 -5.33
CA PRO A 149 24.63 -1.67 -4.23
C PRO A 149 24.03 -0.42 -3.58
N PHE A 150 22.78 -0.04 -3.89
CA PHE A 150 22.06 1.13 -3.42
C PHE A 150 20.59 0.83 -3.19
N LYS A 151 19.91 1.75 -2.52
CA LYS A 151 18.48 1.69 -2.22
C LYS A 151 17.64 2.10 -3.43
N GLN A 152 16.40 1.63 -3.47
CA GLN A 152 15.35 2.03 -4.40
C GLN A 152 14.14 2.57 -3.63
N GLY A 153 13.32 3.39 -4.29
CA GLY A 153 12.27 4.18 -3.63
C GLY A 153 10.85 3.89 -4.12
N GLY A 154 10.41 2.62 -4.07
CA GLY A 154 9.06 2.24 -4.48
C GLY A 154 7.94 2.95 -3.72
N ASN A 155 8.19 3.40 -2.48
CA ASN A 155 7.27 4.24 -1.70
C ASN A 155 7.89 5.61 -1.34
N MET A 156 8.67 6.17 -2.24
CA MET A 156 9.22 7.51 -2.10
C MET A 156 8.57 8.48 -3.10
N PRO A 157 8.70 9.80 -2.91
CA PRO A 157 8.34 10.77 -3.95
C PRO A 157 8.99 10.42 -5.29
N GLY A 158 8.25 10.58 -6.38
CA GLY A 158 8.70 10.22 -7.72
C GLY A 158 8.54 8.75 -8.10
N ARG A 159 7.90 7.93 -7.28
CA ARG A 159 7.63 6.50 -7.56
C ARG A 159 6.72 6.24 -8.76
N GLY A 160 5.96 7.24 -9.19
CA GLY A 160 5.13 7.18 -10.41
C GLY A 160 5.82 7.71 -11.66
N MET A 161 7.05 8.23 -11.55
CA MET A 161 7.81 8.66 -12.72
C MET A 161 8.39 7.46 -13.47
N GLY A 162 8.41 7.53 -14.76
CA GLY A 162 9.07 6.50 -15.56
C GLY A 162 8.14 5.76 -16.49
N GLU A 163 8.51 4.58 -17.03
CA GLU A 163 9.25 3.50 -16.34
C GLU A 163 10.78 3.74 -16.37
N ARG A 164 11.44 3.44 -15.26
CA ARG A 164 12.89 3.57 -15.08
C ARG A 164 13.67 2.37 -15.61
N LEU A 165 13.02 1.25 -15.82
CA LEU A 165 13.58 0.00 -16.32
C LEU A 165 13.09 -0.22 -17.74
N ALA A 166 14.01 -0.44 -18.69
CA ALA A 166 13.68 -0.63 -20.08
C ALA A 166 14.48 -1.77 -20.70
N VAL A 167 13.85 -2.59 -21.53
CA VAL A 167 14.47 -3.65 -22.33
C VAL A 167 14.75 -3.12 -23.72
N ASN A 168 15.96 -3.32 -24.25
CA ASN A 168 16.28 -2.97 -25.62
C ASN A 168 15.46 -3.84 -26.60
N PRO A 169 14.58 -3.27 -27.42
CA PRO A 169 13.68 -4.05 -28.27
C PRO A 169 14.37 -4.77 -29.42
N VAL A 170 15.62 -4.41 -29.75
CA VAL A 170 16.44 -5.04 -30.78
C VAL A 170 17.41 -6.05 -30.19
N HIS A 171 17.94 -5.74 -29.03
CA HIS A 171 18.92 -6.54 -28.29
C HIS A 171 18.40 -6.85 -26.89
N ASN A 172 17.40 -7.74 -26.77
CA ASN A 172 16.66 -7.98 -25.53
C ASN A 172 17.50 -8.56 -24.36
N TYR A 173 18.76 -8.95 -24.59
CA TYR A 173 19.70 -9.25 -23.52
C TYR A 173 20.23 -7.98 -22.83
N GLU A 174 20.03 -6.82 -23.43
CA GLU A 174 20.44 -5.52 -22.92
C GLU A 174 19.27 -4.79 -22.26
N LEU A 175 19.49 -4.36 -21.02
CA LEU A 175 18.53 -3.59 -20.26
C LEU A 175 19.19 -2.35 -19.66
N TYR A 176 18.41 -1.31 -19.49
CA TYR A 176 18.81 -0.08 -18.78
C TYR A 176 17.93 0.14 -17.56
N LEU A 177 18.52 0.73 -16.51
CA LEU A 177 17.85 1.13 -15.29
C LEU A 177 18.26 2.55 -14.90
N GLY A 178 17.32 3.47 -14.90
CA GLY A 178 17.45 4.78 -14.29
C GLY A 178 17.30 4.70 -12.78
N THR A 179 18.16 5.39 -12.03
CA THR A 179 18.18 5.23 -10.57
C THR A 179 18.06 6.56 -9.84
N PRO A 180 17.43 6.58 -8.65
CA PRO A 180 17.39 7.73 -7.76
C PRO A 180 18.71 7.95 -7.03
N SER A 181 18.74 8.94 -6.14
CA SER A 181 19.81 9.22 -5.17
C SER A 181 21.17 9.49 -5.80
N GLY A 182 21.20 9.96 -7.06
CA GLY A 182 22.46 10.27 -7.76
C GLY A 182 23.26 9.04 -8.23
N ASN A 183 22.66 7.84 -8.20
CA ASN A 183 23.33 6.61 -8.64
C ASN A 183 23.49 6.50 -10.17
N GLY A 184 22.77 7.35 -10.93
CA GLY A 184 22.91 7.50 -12.38
C GLY A 184 22.19 6.43 -13.19
N LEU A 185 22.74 6.12 -14.38
CA LEU A 185 22.23 5.12 -15.31
C LEU A 185 22.99 3.80 -15.14
N TRP A 186 22.28 2.68 -15.13
CA TRP A 186 22.82 1.32 -15.02
C TRP A 186 22.40 0.48 -16.21
N ARG A 187 23.25 -0.50 -16.59
CA ARG A 187 23.04 -1.36 -17.75
C ARG A 187 23.34 -2.82 -17.42
N SER A 188 22.52 -3.72 -17.95
CA SER A 188 22.76 -5.17 -17.98
C SER A 188 22.95 -5.62 -19.42
N HIS A 189 23.79 -6.66 -19.65
CA HIS A 189 24.00 -7.33 -20.94
C HIS A 189 23.70 -8.83 -20.87
N ASP A 190 23.00 -9.27 -19.83
CA ASP A 190 22.77 -10.70 -19.58
C ASP A 190 21.33 -10.97 -19.10
N PHE A 191 20.34 -10.25 -19.69
CA PHE A 191 18.93 -10.38 -19.34
C PHE A 191 18.66 -10.02 -17.87
N GLY A 192 19.26 -8.95 -17.37
CA GLY A 192 19.02 -8.42 -16.04
C GLY A 192 19.68 -9.18 -14.88
N ARG A 193 20.54 -10.16 -15.16
CA ARG A 193 21.16 -11.00 -14.12
C ARG A 193 22.33 -10.31 -13.42
N THR A 194 23.06 -9.45 -14.13
CA THR A 194 24.10 -8.59 -13.55
C THR A 194 23.97 -7.16 -14.06
N TRP A 195 24.37 -6.22 -13.24
CA TRP A 195 24.24 -4.79 -13.52
C TRP A 195 25.55 -4.05 -13.30
N ALA A 196 25.86 -3.13 -14.19
CA ALA A 196 26.98 -2.23 -14.07
C ALA A 196 26.56 -0.77 -14.34
N LYS A 197 27.18 0.16 -13.63
CA LYS A 197 26.96 1.59 -13.88
C LYS A 197 27.46 1.96 -15.26
N VAL A 198 26.73 2.80 -15.97
CA VAL A 198 27.14 3.41 -17.24
C VAL A 198 28.03 4.62 -16.89
N GLU A 199 29.33 4.40 -16.74
CA GLU A 199 30.28 5.38 -16.20
C GLU A 199 30.39 6.64 -17.07
N ASN A 200 30.10 6.55 -18.36
CA ASN A 200 30.13 7.64 -19.33
C ASN A 200 28.80 8.37 -19.46
N PHE A 201 27.75 7.99 -18.71
CA PHE A 201 26.52 8.77 -18.64
C PHE A 201 26.74 9.99 -17.73
N PRO A 202 26.59 11.23 -18.26
CA PRO A 202 27.17 12.41 -17.59
C PRO A 202 26.32 12.97 -16.45
N ASN A 203 25.00 12.67 -16.40
CA ASN A 203 24.07 13.37 -15.52
C ASN A 203 23.29 12.42 -14.58
N PRO A 204 23.64 12.34 -13.29
CA PRO A 204 22.91 11.54 -12.33
C PRO A 204 21.63 12.20 -11.79
N GLY A 205 21.23 13.37 -12.32
CA GLY A 205 20.14 14.19 -11.80
C GLY A 205 20.56 15.10 -10.64
N ASN A 206 19.75 16.13 -10.38
CA ASN A 206 19.98 17.08 -9.29
C ASN A 206 18.69 17.62 -8.63
N PHE A 207 17.54 17.12 -9.03
CA PHE A 207 16.26 17.61 -8.50
C PHE A 207 15.96 17.00 -7.13
N VAL A 208 15.73 17.87 -6.15
CA VAL A 208 15.34 17.57 -4.77
C VAL A 208 14.11 18.41 -4.44
N ILE A 209 13.10 17.82 -3.81
CA ILE A 209 11.85 18.51 -3.45
C ILE A 209 12.11 19.48 -2.29
N ASP A 210 12.55 18.96 -1.15
CA ASP A 210 12.93 19.74 0.04
C ASP A 210 14.11 19.04 0.74
N PRO A 211 15.29 19.68 0.75
CA PRO A 211 16.48 19.10 1.38
C PRO A 211 16.40 19.02 2.92
N ASN A 212 15.41 19.66 3.55
CA ASN A 212 15.25 19.67 4.99
C ASN A 212 14.29 18.60 5.50
N THR A 213 13.50 18.00 4.63
CA THR A 213 12.54 16.95 4.96
C THR A 213 13.08 15.59 4.50
N PRO A 214 13.48 14.67 5.40
CA PRO A 214 14.18 13.42 5.04
C PRO A 214 13.51 12.62 3.93
N ALA A 215 12.18 12.52 3.92
CA ALA A 215 11.42 11.81 2.88
C ALA A 215 11.39 12.55 1.52
N GLN A 216 11.80 13.80 1.44
CA GLN A 216 11.79 14.66 0.26
C GLN A 216 13.19 15.14 -0.16
N ALA A 217 14.22 14.77 0.64
CA ALA A 217 15.60 15.20 0.45
C ALA A 217 16.35 14.39 -0.61
N ASP A 218 15.72 13.36 -1.16
CA ASP A 218 16.37 12.48 -2.12
C ASP A 218 16.39 13.08 -3.53
N ASN A 219 17.52 12.90 -4.23
CA ASN A 219 17.67 13.26 -5.63
C ASN A 219 16.85 12.32 -6.50
N GLN A 220 15.93 12.85 -7.29
CA GLN A 220 15.04 12.08 -8.14
C GLN A 220 15.73 11.31 -9.27
N GLY A 221 16.93 11.69 -9.66
CA GLY A 221 17.85 10.93 -10.48
C GLY A 221 17.47 10.79 -11.94
N VAL A 222 17.77 9.62 -12.52
CA VAL A 222 17.40 9.24 -13.89
C VAL A 222 15.99 8.63 -13.87
N ILE A 223 15.08 9.19 -14.68
CA ILE A 223 13.62 9.00 -14.51
C ILE A 223 13.06 7.92 -15.43
N TRP A 224 13.43 7.94 -16.71
CA TRP A 224 12.89 7.01 -17.72
C TRP A 224 13.90 6.77 -18.85
N ILE A 225 13.74 5.67 -19.57
CA ILE A 225 14.52 5.30 -20.75
C ILE A 225 13.55 4.84 -21.86
N ASP A 226 13.69 5.42 -23.05
CA ASP A 226 12.91 5.05 -24.22
C ASP A 226 13.80 4.75 -25.44
N PHE A 227 13.31 3.84 -26.28
CA PHE A 227 13.98 3.44 -27.52
C PHE A 227 13.19 3.93 -28.74
N ASP A 228 13.82 4.81 -29.54
CA ASP A 228 13.34 5.17 -30.87
C ASP A 228 13.74 4.07 -31.86
N GLN A 229 12.80 3.24 -32.24
CA GLN A 229 13.05 2.12 -33.16
C GLN A 229 13.25 2.57 -34.62
N ILE A 230 12.87 3.80 -34.98
CA ILE A 230 13.09 4.36 -36.31
C ILE A 230 14.54 4.84 -36.47
N GLY A 231 15.00 5.67 -35.54
CA GLY A 231 16.34 6.27 -35.53
C GLY A 231 17.40 5.38 -34.92
N GLY A 232 17.00 4.37 -34.14
CA GLY A 232 17.91 3.54 -33.35
C GLY A 232 18.50 4.27 -32.13
N ASN A 233 17.89 5.40 -31.72
CA ASN A 233 18.35 6.21 -30.61
C ASN A 233 17.80 5.70 -29.27
N ILE A 234 18.60 5.91 -28.21
CA ILE A 234 18.16 5.70 -26.83
C ILE A 234 18.02 7.07 -26.18
N TYR A 235 16.82 7.38 -25.70
CA TYR A 235 16.55 8.62 -24.96
C TYR A 235 16.48 8.34 -23.45
N VAL A 236 17.03 9.26 -22.67
CA VAL A 236 17.07 9.16 -21.19
C VAL A 236 16.60 10.47 -20.57
N GLY A 237 15.49 10.42 -19.86
CA GLY A 237 14.97 11.53 -19.08
C GLY A 237 15.64 11.62 -17.70
N VAL A 238 16.03 12.81 -17.31
CA VAL A 238 16.75 13.07 -16.06
C VAL A 238 16.05 14.15 -15.25
N ALA A 239 15.95 13.94 -13.95
CA ALA A 239 15.45 14.95 -13.01
C ALA A 239 16.52 16.06 -12.83
N ASP A 240 16.72 16.80 -13.88
CA ASP A 240 17.57 18.00 -13.94
C ASP A 240 16.89 19.05 -14.84
N PRO A 241 16.35 20.13 -14.29
CA PRO A 241 15.70 21.17 -15.09
C PRO A 241 16.61 21.90 -16.08
N ASP A 242 17.93 21.87 -15.87
CA ASP A 242 18.89 22.56 -16.74
C ASP A 242 19.36 21.63 -17.90
N ASP A 243 19.43 20.30 -17.66
CA ASP A 243 19.81 19.29 -18.65
C ASP A 243 18.88 18.06 -18.56
N PRO A 244 17.59 18.18 -18.94
CA PRO A 244 16.56 17.19 -18.62
C PRO A 244 16.55 15.96 -19.54
N LEU A 245 17.25 15.96 -20.67
CA LEU A 245 17.12 14.91 -21.69
C LEU A 245 18.45 14.63 -22.39
N TYR A 246 18.80 13.34 -22.44
CA TYR A 246 19.98 12.84 -23.13
C TYR A 246 19.61 11.85 -24.24
N VAL A 247 20.47 11.75 -25.25
CA VAL A 247 20.36 10.79 -26.35
C VAL A 247 21.67 10.07 -26.62
N SER A 248 21.59 8.79 -26.91
CA SER A 248 22.66 7.99 -27.52
C SER A 248 22.22 7.52 -28.90
N ALA A 249 23.07 7.72 -29.89
CA ALA A 249 22.87 7.24 -31.26
C ALA A 249 23.81 6.05 -31.62
N ASP A 250 24.54 5.53 -30.65
CA ASP A 250 25.56 4.50 -30.83
C ASP A 250 25.38 3.31 -29.87
N GLY A 251 24.13 3.04 -29.45
CA GLY A 251 23.82 1.91 -28.59
C GLY A 251 24.28 2.11 -27.12
N GLY A 252 24.32 3.35 -26.62
CA GLY A 252 24.70 3.66 -25.25
C GLY A 252 26.19 3.79 -25.00
N GLU A 253 27.00 3.84 -26.06
CA GLU A 253 28.46 4.03 -25.94
C GLU A 253 28.84 5.51 -25.71
N THR A 254 28.05 6.45 -26.23
CA THR A 254 28.18 7.89 -25.92
C THR A 254 26.82 8.54 -25.69
N TRP A 255 26.81 9.60 -24.89
CA TRP A 255 25.60 10.31 -24.49
C TRP A 255 25.77 11.82 -24.68
N GLN A 256 24.78 12.45 -25.28
CA GLN A 256 24.76 13.88 -25.51
C GLN A 256 23.44 14.50 -25.03
N PRO A 257 23.46 15.72 -24.46
CA PRO A 257 22.23 16.46 -24.20
C PRO A 257 21.45 16.67 -25.51
N VAL A 258 20.12 16.52 -25.45
CA VAL A 258 19.26 16.81 -26.61
C VAL A 258 19.14 18.33 -26.80
N PRO A 259 19.49 18.88 -27.96
CA PRO A 259 19.44 20.32 -28.20
C PRO A 259 18.02 20.88 -27.97
N GLY A 260 17.92 22.00 -27.26
CA GLY A 260 16.66 22.69 -26.98
C GLY A 260 15.79 22.06 -25.90
N ALA A 261 16.21 20.94 -25.30
CA ALA A 261 15.41 20.22 -24.30
C ALA A 261 15.11 21.07 -23.06
N ALA A 262 16.08 21.80 -22.52
CA ALA A 262 15.87 22.65 -21.35
C ALA A 262 14.84 23.78 -21.62
N GLU A 263 14.82 24.33 -22.82
CA GLU A 263 13.83 25.35 -23.21
C GLU A 263 12.44 24.73 -23.46
N ALA A 264 12.38 23.61 -24.17
CA ALA A 264 11.13 22.92 -24.48
C ALA A 264 10.43 22.35 -23.24
N LEU A 265 11.20 21.71 -22.35
CA LEU A 265 10.69 21.06 -21.14
C LEU A 265 10.60 22.01 -19.94
N GLY A 266 11.05 23.24 -20.06
CA GLY A 266 10.91 24.27 -19.04
C GLY A 266 9.45 24.65 -18.82
N SER A 267 9.16 25.24 -17.65
CA SER A 267 7.80 25.61 -17.27
C SER A 267 7.21 26.75 -18.11
N ALA A 268 5.89 26.67 -18.36
CA ALA A 268 5.13 27.77 -18.97
C ALA A 268 5.04 29.02 -18.07
N ASP A 269 5.16 28.86 -16.77
CA ASP A 269 5.08 29.93 -15.76
C ASP A 269 6.44 30.38 -15.21
N GLY A 270 7.55 29.84 -15.75
CA GLY A 270 8.91 30.14 -15.35
C GLY A 270 9.42 29.40 -14.11
N ASN A 271 8.64 28.47 -13.54
CA ASN A 271 9.11 27.60 -12.47
C ASN A 271 9.94 26.41 -13.04
N ARG A 272 10.72 25.76 -12.19
CA ARG A 272 11.52 24.59 -12.60
C ARG A 272 10.62 23.36 -12.78
N THR A 273 10.75 22.66 -13.89
CA THR A 273 10.03 21.42 -14.20
C THR A 273 11.00 20.29 -14.50
N ILE A 274 10.53 19.06 -14.36
CA ILE A 274 11.26 17.85 -14.72
C ILE A 274 10.45 17.04 -15.74
N PRO A 275 11.11 16.25 -16.62
CA PRO A 275 10.44 15.40 -17.61
C PRO A 275 9.88 14.15 -16.91
N LYS A 276 8.62 14.19 -16.48
CA LYS A 276 8.05 13.20 -15.58
C LYS A 276 7.86 11.82 -16.23
N GLN A 277 7.29 11.78 -17.43
CA GLN A 277 7.10 10.56 -18.22
C GLN A 277 7.22 10.87 -19.71
N SER A 278 7.39 9.80 -20.50
CA SER A 278 7.49 9.86 -21.94
C SER A 278 6.69 8.75 -22.61
N ALA A 279 6.40 8.93 -23.90
CA ALA A 279 5.82 7.91 -24.77
C ALA A 279 6.34 8.07 -26.20
N VAL A 280 6.76 6.96 -26.81
CA VAL A 280 7.30 6.97 -28.18
C VAL A 280 6.26 6.47 -29.19
N ASP A 281 5.95 7.31 -30.18
CA ASP A 281 5.23 6.91 -31.41
C ASP A 281 6.27 6.50 -32.45
N ASN A 282 6.62 5.22 -32.44
CA ASN A 282 7.60 4.65 -33.37
C ASN A 282 7.11 4.62 -34.84
N THR A 283 5.85 4.91 -35.13
CA THR A 283 5.36 4.98 -36.51
C THR A 283 5.58 6.37 -37.11
N ASN A 284 5.29 7.43 -36.33
CA ASN A 284 5.43 8.80 -36.77
C ASN A 284 6.79 9.41 -36.43
N GLY A 285 7.62 8.75 -35.64
CA GLY A 285 8.92 9.24 -35.17
C GLY A 285 8.81 10.40 -34.20
N TYR A 286 7.91 10.27 -33.24
CA TYR A 286 7.69 11.27 -32.20
C TYR A 286 7.98 10.72 -30.79
N LEU A 287 8.72 11.49 -30.01
CA LEU A 287 8.84 11.29 -28.56
C LEU A 287 8.00 12.37 -27.88
N TYR A 288 6.96 11.97 -27.18
CA TYR A 288 6.14 12.84 -26.33
C TYR A 288 6.68 12.82 -24.91
N ILE A 289 6.79 13.99 -24.29
CA ILE A 289 7.31 14.14 -22.93
C ILE A 289 6.36 15.05 -22.16
N ILE A 290 5.89 14.58 -21.01
CA ILE A 290 5.12 15.40 -20.06
C ILE A 290 6.03 15.93 -18.97
N THR A 291 5.75 17.14 -18.51
CA THR A 291 6.50 17.76 -17.43
C THR A 291 5.63 18.11 -16.24
N SER A 292 6.25 18.19 -15.07
CA SER A 292 5.64 18.62 -13.82
C SER A 292 6.67 19.33 -12.94
N HIS A 293 6.22 20.21 -12.04
CA HIS A 293 7.06 20.81 -10.99
C HIS A 293 7.41 19.84 -9.87
N ASP A 294 6.56 18.85 -9.67
CA ASP A 294 6.65 17.91 -8.57
C ASP A 294 6.80 16.50 -9.15
N PRO A 295 7.69 15.69 -8.61
CA PRO A 295 7.83 14.31 -9.06
C PRO A 295 6.58 13.46 -8.78
N GLY A 296 5.64 13.91 -7.96
CA GLY A 296 4.45 13.16 -7.55
C GLY A 296 4.74 12.10 -6.49
N PRO A 297 3.74 11.32 -6.11
CA PRO A 297 2.34 11.40 -6.54
C PRO A 297 1.56 12.51 -5.83
N TYR A 298 2.11 13.08 -4.76
CA TYR A 298 1.52 14.20 -4.02
C TYR A 298 2.00 15.53 -4.58
N ASN A 299 1.14 16.53 -4.55
CA ASN A 299 1.49 17.88 -4.90
C ASN A 299 1.92 18.65 -3.64
N GLY A 300 3.22 18.80 -3.42
CA GLY A 300 3.81 19.18 -2.13
C GLY A 300 4.09 20.66 -1.91
N GLY A 301 3.46 21.60 -2.56
CA GLY A 301 3.78 23.00 -2.31
C GLY A 301 2.90 24.02 -3.05
N PRO A 302 3.09 25.33 -2.82
CA PRO A 302 2.26 26.38 -3.42
C PRO A 302 2.41 26.48 -4.95
N ALA A 303 3.43 25.87 -5.53
CA ALA A 303 3.65 25.78 -6.98
C ALA A 303 3.39 24.37 -7.54
N SER A 304 3.07 23.42 -6.68
CA SER A 304 2.91 22.03 -7.06
C SER A 304 1.75 21.83 -8.03
N GLY A 305 1.95 20.99 -9.03
CA GLY A 305 0.94 20.67 -10.04
C GLY A 305 0.61 21.79 -11.02
N ARG A 306 1.44 22.83 -11.14
CA ARG A 306 1.21 23.94 -12.07
C ARG A 306 2.33 24.03 -13.12
N GLY A 307 2.00 24.53 -14.31
CA GLY A 307 2.98 24.84 -15.35
C GLY A 307 3.54 23.65 -16.11
N GLY A 308 2.96 22.47 -15.98
CA GLY A 308 3.32 21.30 -16.80
C GLY A 308 3.04 21.54 -18.28
N ARG A 309 3.85 20.88 -19.13
CA ARG A 309 3.71 20.90 -20.59
C ARG A 309 3.66 19.48 -21.14
N ILE A 310 3.11 19.36 -22.34
CA ILE A 310 3.32 18.20 -23.20
C ILE A 310 4.11 18.66 -24.41
N GLN A 311 5.34 18.16 -24.54
CA GLN A 311 6.22 18.47 -25.65
C GLN A 311 6.38 17.26 -26.57
N ARG A 312 6.40 17.52 -27.87
CA ARG A 312 6.64 16.53 -28.92
C ARG A 312 7.98 16.82 -29.58
N LEU A 313 8.91 15.88 -29.50
CA LEU A 313 10.17 15.88 -30.23
C LEU A 313 10.05 15.00 -31.47
N ALA A 314 10.31 15.58 -32.65
CA ALA A 314 10.46 14.79 -33.88
C ALA A 314 11.86 14.15 -33.87
N THR A 315 11.95 12.84 -33.64
CA THR A 315 13.23 12.14 -33.35
C THR A 315 14.22 12.17 -34.52
N GLN A 316 13.70 12.30 -35.76
CA GLN A 316 14.52 12.35 -37.01
C GLN A 316 15.07 13.75 -37.30
N THR A 317 14.40 14.82 -36.88
CA THR A 317 14.79 16.20 -37.21
C THR A 317 15.29 17.00 -36.02
N GLY A 318 14.97 16.54 -34.80
CA GLY A 318 15.24 17.27 -33.57
C GLY A 318 14.29 18.47 -33.34
N GLU A 319 13.19 18.57 -34.06
CA GLU A 319 12.24 19.69 -33.94
C GLU A 319 11.32 19.49 -32.74
N TRP A 320 11.22 20.52 -31.90
CA TRP A 320 10.31 20.56 -30.77
C TRP A 320 9.00 21.25 -31.13
N THR A 321 7.89 20.71 -30.66
CA THR A 321 6.54 21.30 -30.80
C THR A 321 5.84 21.22 -29.46
N ASP A 322 5.36 22.37 -28.95
CA ASP A 322 4.45 22.41 -27.81
C ASP A 322 3.07 21.93 -28.23
N VAL A 323 2.64 20.81 -27.66
CA VAL A 323 1.34 20.19 -27.90
C VAL A 323 0.49 20.14 -26.63
N THR A 324 0.79 21.01 -25.68
CA THR A 324 0.04 21.11 -24.42
C THR A 324 -1.43 21.40 -24.70
N PRO A 325 -2.38 20.61 -24.15
CA PRO A 325 -3.80 20.88 -24.34
C PRO A 325 -4.17 22.27 -23.80
N PRO A 326 -4.99 23.04 -24.54
CA PRO A 326 -5.49 24.31 -24.05
C PRO A 326 -6.38 24.07 -22.84
N TYR A 327 -6.00 24.62 -21.71
CA TYR A 327 -6.77 24.54 -20.47
C TYR A 327 -7.65 25.79 -20.32
N ASN A 328 -8.80 25.65 -19.68
CA ASN A 328 -9.82 26.69 -19.53
C ASN A 328 -9.23 28.00 -18.98
N PRO A 329 -9.45 29.17 -19.60
CA PRO A 329 -8.95 30.45 -19.13
C PRO A 329 -9.32 30.72 -17.66
N GLY A 330 -8.33 30.99 -16.82
CA GLY A 330 -8.51 31.32 -15.42
C GLY A 330 -8.22 30.19 -14.42
N ARG A 331 -7.93 28.97 -14.88
CA ARG A 331 -7.39 27.91 -14.01
C ARG A 331 -5.91 27.66 -14.35
N PRO A 332 -5.04 27.50 -13.35
CA PRO A 332 -3.65 27.13 -13.62
C PRO A 332 -3.60 25.76 -14.31
N ILE A 333 -2.71 25.59 -15.28
CA ILE A 333 -2.42 24.29 -15.88
C ILE A 333 -1.85 23.40 -14.78
N PRO A 334 -2.51 22.27 -14.41
CA PRO A 334 -1.90 21.33 -13.51
C PRO A 334 -0.71 20.69 -14.18
N GLY A 335 0.23 20.12 -13.42
CA GLY A 335 1.23 19.22 -13.95
C GLY A 335 0.57 18.00 -14.57
N PHE A 336 1.32 17.28 -15.41
CA PHE A 336 0.84 16.04 -16.01
C PHE A 336 1.35 14.82 -15.22
N GLY A 337 0.50 13.78 -15.13
CA GLY A 337 0.77 12.53 -14.42
C GLY A 337 1.25 11.42 -15.31
N GLY A 338 0.44 11.00 -16.27
CA GLY A 338 0.70 9.92 -17.20
C GLY A 338 0.53 10.34 -18.66
N ILE A 339 1.19 9.61 -19.57
CA ILE A 339 1.05 9.75 -21.01
C ILE A 339 1.16 8.39 -21.68
N THR A 340 0.36 8.16 -22.75
CA THR A 340 0.38 6.92 -23.53
C THR A 340 0.03 7.21 -25.00
N VAL A 341 0.54 6.37 -25.91
CA VAL A 341 0.23 6.42 -27.35
C VAL A 341 -0.53 5.18 -27.77
N ASP A 342 -1.44 5.33 -28.74
CA ASP A 342 -2.16 4.24 -29.38
C ASP A 342 -1.32 3.69 -30.54
N ARG A 343 -0.76 2.49 -30.36
CA ARG A 343 0.09 1.87 -31.39
C ARG A 343 -0.69 1.36 -32.61
N GLN A 344 -2.00 1.13 -32.45
CA GLN A 344 -2.88 0.71 -33.55
C GLN A 344 -3.32 1.90 -34.44
N ASN A 345 -3.38 3.11 -33.83
CA ASN A 345 -3.75 4.35 -34.50
C ASN A 345 -2.67 5.41 -34.26
N PRO A 346 -1.53 5.37 -34.98
CA PRO A 346 -0.43 6.32 -34.81
C PRO A 346 -0.88 7.78 -34.84
N GLY A 347 -0.34 8.60 -33.97
CA GLY A 347 -0.77 9.97 -33.76
C GLY A 347 -1.92 10.13 -32.75
N THR A 348 -2.49 9.02 -32.27
CA THR A 348 -3.44 9.03 -31.14
C THR A 348 -2.71 8.87 -29.83
N LEU A 349 -3.01 9.74 -28.85
CA LEU A 349 -2.40 9.72 -27.52
C LEU A 349 -3.37 10.20 -26.46
N MET A 350 -3.09 9.81 -25.21
CA MET A 350 -3.79 10.30 -24.03
C MET A 350 -2.80 10.76 -22.98
N ALA A 351 -3.21 11.74 -22.19
CA ALA A 351 -2.48 12.23 -21.04
C ALA A 351 -3.43 12.51 -19.87
N SER A 352 -2.92 12.44 -18.65
CA SER A 352 -3.65 12.78 -17.43
C SER A 352 -3.03 13.97 -16.72
N THR A 353 -3.83 14.70 -15.95
CA THR A 353 -3.31 15.65 -14.96
C THR A 353 -2.61 14.93 -13.81
N CYS A 354 -1.78 15.66 -13.06
CA CYS A 354 -1.08 15.15 -11.88
C CYS A 354 -1.77 15.64 -10.62
N ASN A 355 -2.45 14.73 -9.91
CA ASN A 355 -3.09 14.94 -8.62
C ASN A 355 -3.96 16.20 -8.54
N ASN A 356 -4.85 16.36 -9.50
CA ASN A 356 -5.85 17.42 -9.53
C ASN A 356 -7.08 17.01 -8.68
N TRP A 357 -6.92 16.99 -7.37
CA TRP A 357 -7.95 16.53 -6.45
C TRP A 357 -9.27 17.30 -6.53
N GLY A 358 -9.20 18.59 -6.75
CA GLY A 358 -10.39 19.44 -6.77
C GLY A 358 -10.65 20.08 -8.12
N PRO A 359 -11.72 19.72 -8.85
CA PRO A 359 -12.73 18.73 -8.44
C PRO A 359 -12.38 17.28 -8.77
N ASP A 360 -11.56 17.02 -9.80
CA ASP A 360 -11.17 15.67 -10.24
C ASP A 360 -10.01 15.72 -11.26
N GLU A 361 -9.35 14.60 -11.51
CA GLU A 361 -8.35 14.46 -12.58
C GLU A 361 -8.99 14.60 -13.95
N ILE A 362 -8.21 15.12 -14.89
CA ILE A 362 -8.62 15.28 -16.28
C ILE A 362 -7.80 14.32 -17.14
N LEU A 363 -8.48 13.55 -17.96
CA LEU A 363 -7.89 12.81 -19.06
C LEU A 363 -8.05 13.61 -20.34
N PHE A 364 -6.98 13.74 -21.09
CA PHE A 364 -6.93 14.38 -22.39
C PHE A 364 -6.71 13.32 -23.48
N ARG A 365 -7.41 13.47 -24.62
CA ARG A 365 -7.23 12.61 -25.77
C ARG A 365 -7.04 13.45 -27.04
N SER A 366 -6.05 13.08 -27.85
CA SER A 366 -5.76 13.62 -29.17
C SER A 366 -5.68 12.49 -30.18
N THR A 367 -6.18 12.74 -31.42
CA THR A 367 -6.08 11.81 -32.55
C THR A 367 -5.26 12.39 -33.73
N ASP A 368 -4.56 13.51 -33.49
CA ASP A 368 -3.82 14.27 -34.52
C ASP A 368 -2.42 14.70 -34.01
N SER A 369 -1.76 13.82 -33.28
CA SER A 369 -0.39 14.01 -32.74
C SER A 369 -0.28 15.21 -31.78
N GLY A 370 -1.34 15.47 -31.00
CA GLY A 370 -1.39 16.54 -30.00
C GLY A 370 -1.74 17.91 -30.58
N THR A 371 -2.16 18.01 -31.85
CA THR A 371 -2.56 19.31 -32.44
C THR A 371 -3.87 19.80 -31.86
N THR A 372 -4.84 18.91 -31.66
CA THR A 372 -6.09 19.19 -30.96
C THR A 372 -6.35 18.17 -29.86
N TRP A 373 -7.12 18.59 -28.86
CA TRP A 373 -7.42 17.78 -27.69
C TRP A 373 -8.89 17.86 -27.30
N SER A 374 -9.40 16.74 -26.82
CA SER A 374 -10.68 16.63 -26.13
C SER A 374 -10.42 16.17 -24.67
N ILE A 375 -11.37 16.48 -23.80
CA ILE A 375 -11.25 16.27 -22.34
C ILE A 375 -12.29 15.29 -21.83
N SER A 376 -11.97 14.60 -20.72
CA SER A 376 -12.84 13.58 -20.10
C SER A 376 -14.10 14.19 -19.49
N TRP A 377 -14.03 15.39 -18.95
CA TRP A 377 -15.17 16.09 -18.33
C TRP A 377 -14.97 17.61 -18.40
N ASP A 378 -16.07 18.37 -18.30
CA ASP A 378 -16.03 19.83 -18.14
C ASP A 378 -17.17 20.30 -17.23
N LEU A 379 -17.00 21.49 -16.65
CA LEU A 379 -18.00 22.13 -15.80
C LEU A 379 -18.98 22.95 -16.63
N VAL A 380 -20.26 22.67 -16.46
CA VAL A 380 -21.34 23.53 -16.93
C VAL A 380 -21.48 24.75 -16.01
N SER A 381 -21.41 24.52 -14.69
CA SER A 381 -21.41 25.54 -13.64
C SER A 381 -20.50 25.12 -12.49
N GLU A 382 -20.41 25.91 -11.42
CA GLU A 382 -19.61 25.57 -10.23
C GLU A 382 -20.00 24.22 -9.60
N ASN A 383 -21.25 23.78 -9.76
CA ASN A 383 -21.78 22.58 -9.14
C ASN A 383 -22.30 21.54 -10.13
N GLU A 384 -22.10 21.75 -11.42
CA GLU A 384 -22.60 20.88 -12.47
C GLU A 384 -21.48 20.50 -13.43
N ARG A 385 -21.21 19.21 -13.56
CA ARG A 385 -20.21 18.60 -14.45
C ARG A 385 -20.91 17.73 -15.49
N THR A 386 -20.35 17.67 -16.69
CA THR A 386 -20.69 16.69 -17.70
C THR A 386 -19.48 15.85 -18.03
N ASP A 387 -19.66 14.55 -18.20
CA ASP A 387 -18.60 13.53 -18.37
C ASP A 387 -18.78 12.78 -19.69
N ARG A 388 -17.69 12.38 -20.33
CA ARG A 388 -17.70 11.53 -21.53
C ARG A 388 -18.08 10.09 -21.27
N PHE A 389 -17.89 9.63 -20.06
CA PHE A 389 -18.15 8.25 -19.65
C PHE A 389 -18.78 8.18 -18.27
N ALA A 390 -19.54 7.12 -18.06
CA ALA A 390 -20.09 6.79 -16.75
C ALA A 390 -19.09 5.94 -15.98
N MET A 391 -18.91 6.23 -14.68
CA MET A 391 -18.04 5.44 -13.79
C MET A 391 -18.84 4.34 -13.11
N ASP A 392 -18.44 3.08 -13.29
CA ASP A 392 -19.00 1.93 -12.60
C ASP A 392 -18.03 1.47 -11.50
N SER A 393 -18.36 1.83 -10.27
CA SER A 393 -17.61 1.43 -9.07
C SER A 393 -18.12 0.14 -8.40
N SER A 394 -19.01 -0.60 -9.04
CA SER A 394 -19.62 -1.81 -8.44
C SER A 394 -18.61 -2.88 -8.03
N GLY A 395 -17.45 -2.94 -8.70
CA GLY A 395 -16.32 -3.80 -8.32
C GLY A 395 -15.62 -3.39 -7.01
N SER A 396 -15.76 -2.13 -6.59
CA SER A 396 -15.20 -1.57 -5.34
C SER A 396 -16.16 -0.51 -4.80
N PRO A 397 -17.28 -0.91 -4.16
CA PRO A 397 -18.37 0.00 -3.78
C PRO A 397 -17.94 1.12 -2.82
N TRP A 398 -16.86 0.90 -2.07
CA TRP A 398 -16.27 1.88 -1.16
C TRP A 398 -15.74 3.15 -1.88
N LEU A 399 -15.48 3.10 -3.18
CA LEU A 399 -15.03 4.27 -3.97
C LEU A 399 -16.10 5.37 -4.04
N SER A 400 -17.35 5.07 -3.74
CA SER A 400 -18.45 6.07 -3.71
C SER A 400 -18.28 7.12 -2.61
N TRP A 401 -17.46 6.91 -1.57
CA TRP A 401 -17.22 7.86 -0.48
C TRP A 401 -16.57 9.16 -0.97
N ASN A 402 -15.79 9.12 -2.02
CA ASN A 402 -15.09 10.29 -2.56
C ASN A 402 -16.00 11.37 -3.15
N GLY A 403 -17.22 11.01 -3.52
CA GLY A 403 -18.19 11.96 -4.08
C GLY A 403 -18.80 12.94 -3.08
N THR A 404 -18.65 12.72 -1.79
CA THR A 404 -19.35 13.48 -0.75
C THR A 404 -18.53 14.54 -0.04
N ASP A 405 -17.20 14.56 -0.22
CA ASP A 405 -16.29 15.30 0.69
C ASP A 405 -16.14 16.79 0.39
N ASN A 406 -16.65 17.34 -0.71
CA ASN A 406 -16.48 18.75 -1.06
C ASN A 406 -17.78 19.47 -1.46
N GLY A 407 -18.94 18.93 -1.11
CA GLY A 407 -20.22 19.58 -1.44
C GLY A 407 -20.60 19.59 -2.92
N ALA A 408 -19.73 19.11 -3.79
CA ALA A 408 -19.99 18.89 -5.20
C ALA A 408 -20.37 17.43 -5.41
N SER A 409 -21.53 17.18 -5.97
CA SER A 409 -22.14 15.86 -6.14
C SER A 409 -21.52 15.01 -7.27
N TYR A 410 -20.18 14.85 -7.26
CA TYR A 410 -19.51 13.93 -8.18
C TYR A 410 -19.42 12.58 -7.49
N ALA A 411 -20.32 11.68 -7.85
CA ALA A 411 -20.55 10.42 -7.13
C ALA A 411 -19.33 9.48 -7.10
N VAL A 412 -18.49 9.48 -8.13
CA VAL A 412 -17.21 8.73 -8.20
C VAL A 412 -16.22 9.57 -8.98
N LYS A 413 -15.00 9.70 -8.49
CA LYS A 413 -13.93 10.42 -9.19
C LYS A 413 -13.27 9.54 -10.24
N HIS A 414 -12.77 10.18 -11.33
CA HIS A 414 -11.86 9.51 -12.28
C HIS A 414 -10.58 9.04 -11.61
N GLY A 415 -10.26 9.63 -10.48
CA GLY A 415 -9.19 9.25 -9.59
C GLY A 415 -8.37 10.44 -9.09
N TRP A 416 -7.26 10.12 -8.50
CA TRP A 416 -6.16 11.02 -8.13
C TRP A 416 -4.86 10.25 -8.29
N MET A 417 -3.75 10.96 -8.49
CA MET A 417 -2.45 10.34 -8.76
C MET A 417 -2.47 9.44 -10.00
N ILE A 418 -3.09 9.88 -11.11
CA ILE A 418 -3.09 9.10 -12.35
C ILE A 418 -1.71 9.22 -13.01
N GLU A 419 -0.82 8.29 -12.68
CA GLU A 419 0.53 8.20 -13.24
C GLU A 419 0.70 6.95 -14.12
N GLY A 420 0.03 5.83 -13.77
CA GLY A 420 -0.02 4.64 -14.59
C GLY A 420 -1.17 4.68 -15.60
N LEU A 421 -0.97 5.28 -16.77
CA LEU A 421 -1.96 5.40 -17.86
C LEU A 421 -1.46 4.64 -19.08
N ALA A 422 -2.21 3.64 -19.57
CA ALA A 422 -1.78 2.81 -20.69
C ALA A 422 -2.93 2.37 -21.60
N ILE A 423 -2.81 2.66 -22.91
CA ILE A 423 -3.65 2.08 -23.97
C ILE A 423 -3.03 0.74 -24.37
N ASP A 424 -3.87 -0.28 -24.56
CA ASP A 424 -3.42 -1.60 -25.01
C ASP A 424 -2.80 -1.49 -26.43
N PRO A 425 -1.53 -1.89 -26.63
CA PRO A 425 -0.87 -1.80 -27.92
C PRO A 425 -1.49 -2.72 -28.99
N HIS A 426 -2.38 -3.63 -28.60
CA HIS A 426 -3.08 -4.57 -29.49
C HIS A 426 -4.56 -4.23 -29.70
N ASN A 427 -5.12 -3.31 -28.89
CA ASN A 427 -6.55 -2.98 -28.91
C ASN A 427 -6.81 -1.53 -28.51
N SER A 428 -7.05 -0.66 -29.46
CA SER A 428 -7.35 0.77 -29.25
C SER A 428 -8.57 1.05 -28.37
N ASP A 429 -9.46 0.07 -28.25
CA ASP A 429 -10.65 0.18 -27.37
C ASP A 429 -10.33 -0.05 -25.90
N ARG A 430 -9.19 -0.70 -25.59
CA ARG A 430 -8.79 -1.00 -24.22
C ARG A 430 -7.82 0.05 -23.67
N ILE A 431 -8.19 0.63 -22.54
CA ILE A 431 -7.32 1.45 -21.72
C ILE A 431 -7.44 1.03 -20.26
N MET A 432 -6.34 1.14 -19.52
CA MET A 432 -6.33 1.06 -18.05
C MET A 432 -5.55 2.22 -17.48
N TRP A 433 -5.96 2.68 -16.29
CA TRP A 433 -5.18 3.62 -15.50
C TRP A 433 -5.23 3.31 -14.02
N GLY A 434 -4.07 3.40 -13.39
CA GLY A 434 -3.91 3.29 -11.94
C GLY A 434 -4.12 4.63 -11.24
N THR A 435 -4.63 4.57 -10.04
CA THR A 435 -4.88 5.74 -9.17
C THR A 435 -4.34 5.48 -7.77
N GLY A 436 -4.48 6.46 -6.88
CA GLY A 436 -4.19 6.28 -5.45
C GLY A 436 -5.16 5.35 -4.71
N ALA A 437 -6.12 4.72 -5.40
CA ALA A 437 -7.12 3.86 -4.79
C ALA A 437 -7.41 2.59 -5.57
N THR A 438 -7.37 2.61 -6.90
CA THR A 438 -7.83 1.49 -7.72
C THR A 438 -7.26 1.55 -9.14
N VAL A 439 -7.59 0.57 -9.94
CA VAL A 439 -7.40 0.57 -11.40
C VAL A 439 -8.75 0.72 -12.08
N TRP A 440 -8.84 1.69 -12.96
CA TRP A 440 -9.97 1.90 -13.85
C TRP A 440 -9.65 1.42 -15.27
N GLY A 441 -10.67 1.04 -16.03
CA GLY A 441 -10.47 0.73 -17.45
C GLY A 441 -11.77 0.51 -18.23
N THR A 442 -11.65 0.53 -19.55
CA THR A 442 -12.75 0.27 -20.48
C THR A 442 -12.27 -0.55 -21.67
N GLU A 443 -13.21 -1.14 -22.38
CA GLU A 443 -13.03 -1.81 -23.68
C GLU A 443 -13.76 -1.04 -24.81
N ASN A 444 -14.11 0.23 -24.59
CA ASN A 444 -14.91 1.06 -25.50
C ASN A 444 -14.27 2.44 -25.72
N LEU A 445 -12.96 2.57 -25.57
CA LEU A 445 -12.27 3.87 -25.60
C LEU A 445 -12.51 4.65 -26.90
N THR A 446 -12.58 3.98 -28.06
CA THR A 446 -12.75 4.65 -29.36
C THR A 446 -14.12 5.32 -29.51
N GLN A 447 -15.11 5.00 -28.66
CA GLN A 447 -16.37 5.74 -28.61
C GLN A 447 -16.16 7.21 -28.24
N TRP A 448 -15.09 7.53 -27.51
CA TRP A 448 -14.69 8.91 -27.19
C TRP A 448 -14.61 9.79 -28.44
N ASP A 449 -14.05 9.26 -29.53
CA ASP A 449 -13.76 10.03 -30.75
C ASP A 449 -15.03 10.40 -31.53
N SER A 450 -16.14 9.73 -31.27
CA SER A 450 -17.45 9.98 -31.90
C SER A 450 -18.37 10.92 -31.12
N GLN A 451 -17.99 11.32 -29.90
CA GLN A 451 -18.92 12.01 -28.98
C GLN A 451 -19.10 13.52 -29.22
N GLY A 452 -18.20 14.18 -29.91
CA GLY A 452 -18.23 15.64 -30.08
C GLY A 452 -17.84 16.42 -28.80
N GLU A 453 -18.28 17.67 -28.70
CA GLU A 453 -17.98 18.54 -27.54
C GLU A 453 -18.93 18.25 -26.37
N LEU A 454 -18.47 18.51 -25.14
CA LEU A 454 -19.27 18.30 -23.93
C LEU A 454 -20.18 19.50 -23.60
N ILE A 455 -19.75 20.69 -23.96
CA ILE A 455 -20.36 21.95 -23.57
C ILE A 455 -20.62 22.80 -24.82
N GLY A 456 -21.80 23.39 -24.86
CA GLY A 456 -22.18 24.41 -25.83
C GLY A 456 -22.77 25.65 -25.15
N GLU A 457 -23.25 26.58 -25.94
CA GLU A 457 -24.01 27.73 -25.48
C GLU A 457 -25.47 27.63 -25.96
N ASN A 458 -26.42 27.93 -25.09
CA ASN A 458 -27.82 28.05 -25.45
C ASN A 458 -28.13 29.44 -26.08
N GLU A 459 -29.38 29.66 -26.47
CA GLU A 459 -29.81 30.93 -27.08
C GLU A 459 -29.61 32.15 -26.16
N ALA A 460 -29.48 31.95 -24.86
CA ALA A 460 -29.21 33.01 -23.88
C ALA A 460 -27.73 33.26 -23.65
N GLY A 461 -26.83 32.50 -24.31
CA GLY A 461 -25.37 32.56 -24.09
C GLY A 461 -24.93 31.87 -22.80
N GLU A 462 -25.75 30.99 -22.24
CA GLU A 462 -25.38 30.21 -21.03
C GLU A 462 -24.75 28.90 -21.46
N ARG A 463 -23.70 28.44 -20.72
CA ARG A 463 -23.08 27.15 -20.92
C ARG A 463 -24.07 26.03 -20.59
N VAL A 464 -24.22 25.07 -21.49
CA VAL A 464 -25.12 23.93 -21.32
C VAL A 464 -24.42 22.65 -21.75
N ALA A 465 -24.72 21.54 -21.06
CA ALA A 465 -24.27 20.22 -21.46
C ALA A 465 -24.87 19.83 -22.84
N LEU A 466 -24.01 19.37 -23.74
CA LEU A 466 -24.45 18.82 -25.01
C LEU A 466 -24.81 17.34 -24.86
N PRO A 467 -25.82 16.84 -25.58
CA PRO A 467 -26.17 15.43 -25.52
C PRO A 467 -25.06 14.59 -26.17
N ILE A 468 -24.48 13.69 -25.35
CA ILE A 468 -23.50 12.70 -25.80
C ILE A 468 -23.97 11.30 -25.38
N GLU A 469 -23.54 10.27 -26.10
CA GLU A 469 -23.71 8.89 -25.69
C GLU A 469 -22.47 8.48 -24.85
N GLN A 470 -22.67 8.27 -23.54
CA GLN A 470 -21.61 7.88 -22.64
C GLN A 470 -21.28 6.38 -22.76
N PHE A 471 -20.00 6.03 -22.82
CA PHE A 471 -19.56 4.66 -22.57
C PHE A 471 -19.27 4.44 -21.10
N THR A 472 -19.03 3.20 -20.69
CA THR A 472 -18.78 2.86 -19.28
C THR A 472 -17.30 2.57 -19.03
N VAL A 473 -16.79 3.14 -17.95
CA VAL A 473 -15.49 2.82 -17.36
C VAL A 473 -15.74 2.12 -16.05
N GLY A 474 -15.16 0.94 -15.86
CA GLY A 474 -15.34 0.12 -14.66
C GLY A 474 -14.04 -0.12 -13.91
N VAL A 475 -14.17 -0.56 -12.65
CA VAL A 475 -13.04 -1.05 -11.86
C VAL A 475 -12.38 -2.24 -12.55
N ARG A 476 -11.05 -2.26 -12.55
CA ARG A 476 -10.19 -3.33 -13.08
C ARG A 476 -9.13 -3.74 -12.05
N ALA A 477 -9.45 -3.67 -10.76
CA ALA A 477 -8.52 -3.94 -9.66
C ALA A 477 -8.79 -5.27 -8.94
N GLU A 478 -9.69 -6.12 -9.43
CA GLU A 478 -9.97 -7.40 -8.78
C GLU A 478 -8.70 -8.26 -8.68
N GLY A 479 -8.33 -8.63 -7.43
CA GLY A 479 -7.07 -9.33 -7.12
C GLY A 479 -5.90 -8.41 -6.76
N ILE A 480 -5.98 -7.09 -6.98
CA ILE A 480 -5.08 -6.12 -6.36
C ILE A 480 -5.63 -5.78 -4.98
N GLU A 481 -4.82 -6.06 -3.95
CA GLU A 481 -5.18 -5.82 -2.54
C GLU A 481 -4.07 -4.97 -1.90
N GLU A 482 -3.98 -3.73 -2.35
CA GLU A 482 -2.89 -2.84 -1.99
C GLU A 482 -3.29 -1.97 -0.79
N THR A 483 -3.34 -2.55 0.41
CA THR A 483 -3.59 -1.83 1.66
C THR A 483 -2.62 -2.20 2.76
N ALA A 484 -2.24 -1.20 3.58
CA ALA A 484 -1.61 -1.40 4.88
C ALA A 484 -2.69 -1.66 5.92
N SER A 485 -2.84 -2.91 6.34
CA SER A 485 -3.86 -3.32 7.32
C SER A 485 -3.30 -3.25 8.74
N LEU A 486 -4.06 -2.70 9.70
CA LEU A 486 -3.56 -2.33 11.03
C LEU A 486 -4.17 -3.11 12.20
N ASP A 487 -5.46 -3.42 12.18
CA ASP A 487 -6.11 -4.22 13.24
C ASP A 487 -7.22 -5.09 12.67
N LEU A 488 -7.51 -6.21 13.32
CA LEU A 488 -8.52 -7.21 12.93
C LEU A 488 -9.32 -7.69 14.12
N ALA A 489 -10.62 -7.92 13.90
CA ALA A 489 -11.47 -8.62 14.87
C ALA A 489 -12.46 -9.54 14.14
N ALA A 490 -12.46 -10.85 14.48
CA ALA A 490 -13.33 -11.85 13.88
C ALA A 490 -14.48 -12.24 14.82
N LEU A 491 -15.72 -12.07 14.32
CA LEU A 491 -16.93 -12.36 15.11
C LEU A 491 -17.62 -13.69 14.75
N GLY A 492 -17.07 -14.40 13.76
CA GLY A 492 -17.75 -15.56 13.16
C GLY A 492 -18.73 -15.17 12.06
N GLY A 493 -18.35 -15.46 10.81
CA GLY A 493 -19.06 -15.03 9.62
C GLY A 493 -18.95 -13.53 9.31
N THR A 494 -18.19 -12.78 10.11
CA THR A 494 -17.91 -11.34 9.90
C THR A 494 -16.50 -11.05 10.38
N LEU A 495 -15.72 -10.36 9.55
CA LEU A 495 -14.40 -9.87 9.88
C LEU A 495 -14.43 -8.34 9.87
N LEU A 496 -13.97 -7.72 10.94
CA LEU A 496 -13.71 -6.28 10.98
C LEU A 496 -12.23 -6.03 10.67
N SER A 497 -11.98 -4.99 9.91
CA SER A 497 -10.62 -4.53 9.65
C SER A 497 -10.48 -3.02 9.84
N ALA A 498 -9.31 -2.60 10.33
CA ALA A 498 -8.84 -1.24 10.28
C ALA A 498 -7.69 -1.17 9.27
N VAL A 499 -7.74 -0.23 8.33
CA VAL A 499 -6.74 -0.12 7.27
C VAL A 499 -6.29 1.33 7.09
N GLY A 500 -5.07 1.50 6.59
CA GLY A 500 -4.51 2.79 6.20
C GLY A 500 -5.32 3.42 5.07
N ASP A 501 -5.35 4.74 5.02
CA ASP A 501 -5.89 5.58 3.96
C ASP A 501 -7.42 5.49 3.71
N ILE A 502 -8.05 4.37 3.98
CA ILE A 502 -9.47 4.10 3.69
C ILE A 502 -10.26 3.56 4.90
N ALA A 503 -9.88 3.93 6.11
CA ALA A 503 -10.56 3.62 7.37
C ALA A 503 -10.68 2.14 7.72
N GLY A 504 -11.50 1.35 7.05
CA GLY A 504 -11.70 -0.07 7.34
C GLY A 504 -13.00 -0.63 6.80
N PHE A 505 -13.21 -1.93 7.04
CA PHE A 505 -14.33 -2.67 6.46
C PHE A 505 -14.99 -3.61 7.45
N VAL A 506 -16.25 -3.94 7.14
CA VAL A 506 -17.01 -5.03 7.73
C VAL A 506 -17.18 -6.10 6.64
N HIS A 507 -16.29 -7.07 6.60
CA HIS A 507 -16.33 -8.15 5.60
C HIS A 507 -17.37 -9.19 6.03
N THR A 508 -18.48 -9.26 5.31
CA THR A 508 -19.52 -10.30 5.45
C THR A 508 -19.34 -11.42 4.42
N ASP A 509 -18.67 -11.10 3.33
CA ASP A 509 -18.20 -11.99 2.28
C ASP A 509 -16.72 -11.66 1.99
N LEU A 510 -15.83 -12.62 2.12
CA LEU A 510 -14.39 -12.41 1.91
C LEU A 510 -14.00 -12.35 0.42
N GLU A 511 -14.88 -12.77 -0.48
CA GLU A 511 -14.63 -12.81 -1.92
C GLU A 511 -15.23 -11.59 -2.66
N ARG A 512 -15.81 -10.63 -1.92
CA ARG A 512 -16.41 -9.41 -2.49
C ARG A 512 -15.98 -8.17 -1.72
N ALA A 513 -15.62 -7.13 -2.47
CA ALA A 513 -15.37 -5.83 -1.87
C ALA A 513 -16.67 -5.24 -1.28
N GLU A 514 -16.58 -4.78 -0.06
CA GLU A 514 -17.70 -4.19 0.70
C GLU A 514 -17.61 -2.66 0.72
N THR A 515 -18.64 -2.01 1.24
CA THR A 515 -18.58 -0.58 1.55
C THR A 515 -17.70 -0.35 2.76
N MET A 516 -16.92 0.73 2.77
CA MET A 516 -16.05 1.06 3.90
C MET A 516 -16.82 1.51 5.13
N ILE A 517 -16.16 1.47 6.28
CA ILE A 517 -16.62 2.10 7.53
C ILE A 517 -16.49 3.63 7.35
N ASN A 518 -17.54 4.27 6.83
CA ASN A 518 -17.51 5.68 6.47
C ASN A 518 -17.76 6.58 7.69
N LEU A 519 -16.71 6.87 8.45
CA LEU A 519 -16.73 7.77 9.63
C LEU A 519 -15.89 9.03 9.39
N GLY A 520 -15.33 9.19 8.18
CA GLY A 520 -14.43 10.28 7.82
C GLY A 520 -13.03 10.11 8.43
N TYR A 521 -12.60 8.88 8.65
CA TYR A 521 -11.22 8.58 9.03
C TYR A 521 -10.35 8.56 7.77
N SER A 522 -9.16 9.14 7.87
CA SER A 522 -8.12 8.97 6.85
C SER A 522 -7.40 7.62 7.00
N THR A 523 -7.30 7.11 8.23
CA THR A 523 -6.65 5.84 8.57
C THR A 523 -7.42 5.22 9.72
N GLY A 524 -7.93 4.01 9.57
CA GLY A 524 -8.44 3.21 10.67
C GLY A 524 -7.29 2.62 11.47
N THR A 525 -7.33 2.69 12.80
CA THR A 525 -6.24 2.23 13.66
C THR A 525 -6.63 1.14 14.64
N GLY A 526 -7.91 0.91 14.86
CA GLY A 526 -8.37 -0.14 15.76
C GLY A 526 -9.84 -0.46 15.59
N VAL A 527 -10.17 -1.73 15.80
CA VAL A 527 -11.54 -2.26 15.80
C VAL A 527 -11.74 -3.21 16.96
N ASP A 528 -12.97 -3.25 17.48
CA ASP A 528 -13.36 -4.21 18.53
C ASP A 528 -14.87 -4.48 18.49
N PHE A 529 -15.33 -5.48 19.24
CA PHE A 529 -16.73 -5.86 19.37
C PHE A 529 -17.05 -6.40 20.77
N ALA A 530 -18.30 -6.24 21.21
CA ALA A 530 -18.76 -6.81 22.46
C ALA A 530 -19.01 -8.30 22.34
N GLN A 531 -18.28 -9.14 23.11
CA GLN A 531 -18.27 -10.61 22.96
C GLN A 531 -19.64 -11.25 23.17
N SER A 532 -20.46 -10.73 24.08
CA SER A 532 -21.81 -11.24 24.35
C SER A 532 -22.92 -10.43 23.65
N ASN A 533 -22.56 -9.37 22.95
CA ASN A 533 -23.46 -8.57 22.11
C ASN A 533 -22.77 -8.23 20.76
N PRO A 534 -22.65 -9.19 19.86
CA PRO A 534 -21.89 -9.02 18.62
C PRO A 534 -22.51 -8.05 17.62
N ASP A 535 -23.67 -7.47 17.90
CA ASP A 535 -24.24 -6.38 17.12
C ASP A 535 -23.59 -5.01 17.46
N LEU A 536 -22.92 -4.91 18.64
CA LEU A 536 -22.18 -3.72 19.05
C LEU A 536 -20.72 -3.84 18.60
N LEU A 537 -20.37 -3.01 17.64
CA LEU A 537 -19.04 -2.87 17.06
C LEU A 537 -18.51 -1.47 17.32
N VAL A 538 -17.18 -1.35 17.46
CA VAL A 538 -16.50 -0.07 17.60
C VAL A 538 -15.29 -0.01 16.67
N ALA A 539 -15.03 1.18 16.14
CA ALA A 539 -13.87 1.48 15.31
C ALA A 539 -13.24 2.80 15.73
N THR A 540 -11.93 2.93 15.57
CA THR A 540 -11.23 4.20 15.79
C THR A 540 -10.24 4.46 14.68
N GLY A 541 -9.95 5.75 14.43
CA GLY A 541 -9.05 6.15 13.36
C GLY A 541 -8.58 7.59 13.49
N ASN A 542 -7.66 7.95 12.61
CA ASN A 542 -7.22 9.31 12.42
C ASN A 542 -8.31 10.11 11.71
N VAL A 543 -8.66 11.26 12.25
CA VAL A 543 -9.64 12.18 11.64
C VAL A 543 -8.94 13.41 11.08
N HIS A 544 -9.57 14.07 10.12
CA HIS A 544 -9.22 15.42 9.70
C HIS A 544 -10.24 16.42 10.20
N GLY A 545 -9.76 17.51 10.77
CA GLY A 545 -10.60 18.62 11.26
C GLY A 545 -11.17 18.40 12.65
N ASN A 546 -11.80 19.46 13.18
CA ASN A 546 -12.17 19.57 14.60
C ASN A 546 -13.60 19.12 14.94
N GLU A 547 -14.37 18.63 13.98
CA GLU A 547 -15.81 18.45 14.16
C GLU A 547 -16.26 17.01 14.45
N LYS A 548 -15.42 16.02 14.17
CA LYS A 548 -15.78 14.60 14.27
C LYS A 548 -15.15 13.94 15.51
N GLY A 549 -15.83 12.95 16.08
CA GLY A 549 -15.29 12.08 17.11
C GLY A 549 -14.32 11.05 16.52
N HIS A 550 -13.34 10.64 17.29
CA HIS A 550 -12.32 9.65 16.89
C HIS A 550 -12.80 8.19 17.01
N VAL A 551 -13.99 7.97 17.56
CA VAL A 551 -14.57 6.64 17.72
C VAL A 551 -15.90 6.58 16.98
N GLY A 552 -16.11 5.49 16.26
CA GLY A 552 -17.38 5.15 15.65
C GLY A 552 -18.02 3.95 16.33
N VAL A 553 -19.34 3.95 16.39
CA VAL A 553 -20.13 2.90 17.00
C VAL A 553 -21.19 2.42 16.02
N SER A 554 -21.31 1.09 15.90
CA SER A 554 -22.44 0.42 15.25
C SER A 554 -23.17 -0.45 16.28
N THR A 555 -24.50 -0.44 16.23
CA THR A 555 -25.35 -1.31 17.07
C THR A 555 -26.18 -2.30 16.25
N ASP A 556 -25.85 -2.45 14.98
CA ASP A 556 -26.54 -3.29 14.01
C ASP A 556 -25.59 -4.20 13.20
N ARG A 557 -24.47 -4.58 13.82
CA ARG A 557 -23.43 -5.42 13.25
C ARG A 557 -22.73 -4.82 12.03
N GLY A 558 -22.50 -3.51 12.09
CA GLY A 558 -21.75 -2.77 11.09
C GLY A 558 -22.51 -2.32 9.86
N LYS A 559 -23.84 -2.47 9.83
CA LYS A 559 -24.67 -1.99 8.72
C LYS A 559 -24.75 -0.47 8.70
N THR A 560 -24.82 0.14 9.88
CA THR A 560 -24.76 1.59 10.04
C THR A 560 -23.77 1.98 11.13
N TRP A 561 -23.14 3.14 10.96
CA TRP A 561 -22.15 3.68 11.87
C TRP A 561 -22.49 5.10 12.29
N THR A 562 -22.22 5.43 13.55
CA THR A 562 -22.39 6.76 14.09
C THR A 562 -21.09 7.22 14.74
N ASN A 563 -20.63 8.43 14.40
CA ASN A 563 -19.53 9.08 15.11
C ASN A 563 -19.98 9.44 16.53
N THR A 564 -19.11 9.13 17.49
CA THR A 564 -19.29 9.60 18.89
C THR A 564 -19.07 11.10 19.00
N THR A 565 -19.43 11.68 20.14
CA THR A 565 -19.02 13.05 20.45
C THR A 565 -17.50 13.13 20.56
N ARG A 566 -16.97 14.27 20.18
CA ARG A 566 -15.55 14.56 20.33
C ARG A 566 -15.16 14.63 21.81
N VAL A 567 -14.00 14.10 22.15
CA VAL A 567 -13.42 14.24 23.49
C VAL A 567 -12.81 15.63 23.62
N GLU A 568 -13.21 16.36 24.66
CA GLU A 568 -12.70 17.70 24.93
C GLU A 568 -11.18 17.66 25.22
N GLY A 569 -10.44 18.62 24.69
CA GLY A 569 -8.97 18.73 24.86
C GLY A 569 -8.15 17.86 23.92
N VAL A 570 -8.76 17.00 23.10
CA VAL A 570 -8.03 16.26 22.05
C VAL A 570 -7.95 17.15 20.80
N PRO A 571 -6.76 17.36 20.19
CA PRO A 571 -6.62 18.06 18.93
C PRO A 571 -7.45 17.42 17.79
N GLY A 572 -7.72 18.19 16.73
CA GLY A 572 -8.64 17.76 15.68
C GLY A 572 -8.08 16.76 14.69
N ASP A 573 -6.78 16.79 14.44
CA ASP A 573 -6.15 15.97 13.41
C ASP A 573 -5.37 14.80 14.00
N GLY A 574 -5.46 13.63 13.38
CA GLY A 574 -4.74 12.42 13.80
C GLY A 574 -5.40 11.68 14.97
N HIS A 575 -4.60 11.21 15.91
CA HIS A 575 -4.96 10.64 17.23
C HIS A 575 -5.68 9.29 17.27
N GLY A 576 -5.73 8.49 16.21
CA GLY A 576 -6.40 7.18 16.17
C GLY A 576 -6.24 6.36 17.46
N GLY A 577 -5.23 5.51 17.56
CA GLY A 577 -4.93 4.70 18.75
C GLY A 577 -5.74 3.42 18.86
N THR A 578 -6.05 2.98 20.11
CA THR A 578 -6.75 1.72 20.37
C THR A 578 -8.14 1.94 20.95
N VAL A 579 -9.08 1.12 20.55
CA VAL A 579 -10.44 1.08 21.09
C VAL A 579 -10.69 -0.30 21.73
N ALA A 580 -11.47 -0.33 22.79
CA ALA A 580 -11.93 -1.57 23.42
C ALA A 580 -13.39 -1.42 23.87
N VAL A 581 -14.15 -2.50 23.79
CA VAL A 581 -15.51 -2.55 24.33
C VAL A 581 -15.59 -3.70 25.34
N THR A 582 -16.26 -3.46 26.48
CA THR A 582 -16.44 -4.52 27.50
C THR A 582 -17.19 -5.72 26.91
N ALA A 583 -16.96 -6.91 27.47
CA ALA A 583 -17.55 -8.14 26.92
C ALA A 583 -19.07 -8.09 26.74
N ASP A 584 -19.79 -7.34 27.59
CA ASP A 584 -21.24 -7.14 27.54
C ASP A 584 -21.70 -5.89 26.73
N GLY A 585 -20.73 -5.06 26.30
CA GLY A 585 -21.04 -3.82 25.58
C GLY A 585 -21.42 -2.64 26.47
N SER A 586 -21.31 -2.77 27.79
CA SER A 586 -21.74 -1.71 28.73
C SER A 586 -20.82 -0.48 28.74
N ARG A 587 -19.59 -0.62 28.22
CA ARG A 587 -18.64 0.50 28.13
C ARG A 587 -17.78 0.40 26.88
N ILE A 588 -17.42 1.57 26.36
CA ILE A 588 -16.44 1.76 25.29
C ILE A 588 -15.26 2.52 25.90
N LEU A 589 -14.04 2.08 25.64
CA LEU A 589 -12.82 2.76 26.03
C LEU A 589 -12.05 3.16 24.77
N TRP A 590 -11.46 4.34 24.80
CA TRP A 590 -10.58 4.81 23.74
C TRP A 590 -9.27 5.33 24.33
N SER A 591 -8.17 4.87 23.79
CA SER A 591 -6.83 5.35 24.12
C SER A 591 -6.21 5.95 22.85
N PRO A 592 -6.13 7.28 22.76
CA PRO A 592 -5.48 7.96 21.65
C PRO A 592 -4.02 7.55 21.51
N ASN A 593 -3.52 7.58 20.28
CA ASN A 593 -2.10 7.33 19.99
C ASN A 593 -1.22 8.56 20.26
N ASP A 594 -1.61 9.36 21.22
CA ASP A 594 -0.95 10.60 21.64
C ASP A 594 -0.32 10.40 23.02
N THR A 595 0.87 10.94 23.21
CA THR A 595 1.60 10.85 24.48
C THR A 595 1.13 11.85 25.54
N GLU A 596 0.28 12.81 25.16
CA GLU A 596 -0.24 13.85 26.08
C GLU A 596 -1.71 13.63 26.48
N VAL A 597 -2.45 12.81 25.72
CA VAL A 597 -3.88 12.56 25.95
C VAL A 597 -4.09 11.25 26.72
N THR A 598 -4.70 11.35 27.90
CA THR A 598 -5.05 10.17 28.69
C THR A 598 -6.24 9.43 28.11
N PRO A 599 -6.30 8.09 28.26
CA PRO A 599 -7.45 7.29 27.83
C PRO A 599 -8.76 7.75 28.47
N VAL A 600 -9.87 7.52 27.74
CA VAL A 600 -11.22 7.89 28.19
C VAL A 600 -12.19 6.70 28.04
N TYR A 601 -13.31 6.74 28.78
CA TYR A 601 -14.37 5.75 28.63
C TYR A 601 -15.76 6.42 28.52
N SER A 602 -16.68 5.72 27.89
CA SER A 602 -18.09 6.08 27.75
C SER A 602 -18.99 4.94 28.22
N THR A 603 -20.15 5.29 28.82
CA THR A 603 -21.21 4.37 29.23
C THR A 603 -22.51 4.59 28.45
N ASP A 604 -22.51 5.48 27.49
CA ASP A 604 -23.65 5.93 26.72
C ASP A 604 -23.37 5.96 25.20
N LEU A 605 -22.62 4.95 24.73
CA LEU A 605 -22.25 4.77 23.31
C LEU A 605 -21.52 5.97 22.71
N GLY A 606 -20.68 6.64 23.54
CA GLY A 606 -19.86 7.76 23.09
C GLY A 606 -20.56 9.10 23.05
N ALA A 607 -21.75 9.23 23.66
CA ALA A 607 -22.40 10.54 23.83
C ALA A 607 -21.66 11.41 24.84
N THR A 608 -21.10 10.82 25.90
CA THR A 608 -20.21 11.48 26.84
C THR A 608 -18.97 10.65 27.16
N TRP A 609 -17.87 11.33 27.51
CA TRP A 609 -16.60 10.71 27.82
C TRP A 609 -16.10 11.09 29.20
N ASN A 610 -15.56 10.14 29.92
CA ASN A 610 -14.96 10.31 31.24
C ASN A 610 -13.48 9.87 31.21
N PRO A 611 -12.56 10.53 31.94
CA PRO A 611 -11.17 10.14 31.98
C PRO A 611 -10.98 8.79 32.68
N VAL A 612 -10.16 7.94 32.10
CA VAL A 612 -9.66 6.71 32.78
C VAL A 612 -8.59 7.09 33.77
N GLN A 613 -8.66 6.49 34.97
CA GLN A 613 -7.68 6.73 36.02
C GLN A 613 -6.60 5.63 36.06
N GLY A 614 -5.35 6.01 36.33
CA GLY A 614 -4.25 5.05 36.57
C GLY A 614 -3.56 4.53 35.30
N LEU A 615 -3.88 5.05 34.11
CA LEU A 615 -3.14 4.75 32.89
C LEU A 615 -2.34 5.96 32.39
N PRO A 616 -1.14 5.74 31.84
CA PRO A 616 -0.45 6.77 31.10
C PRO A 616 -1.12 7.01 29.73
N ALA A 617 -0.86 8.17 29.12
CA ALA A 617 -1.25 8.48 27.76
C ALA A 617 -0.65 7.45 26.76
N GLY A 618 -1.38 7.15 25.70
CA GLY A 618 -0.97 6.20 24.67
C GLY A 618 -0.95 4.72 25.10
N ALA A 619 -1.43 4.39 26.30
CA ALA A 619 -1.47 3.00 26.77
C ALA A 619 -2.43 2.14 25.96
N LYS A 620 -1.99 0.99 25.44
CA LYS A 620 -2.85 0.07 24.70
C LYS A 620 -3.87 -0.58 25.63
N ILE A 621 -5.12 -0.68 25.21
CA ILE A 621 -6.23 -1.23 26.01
C ILE A 621 -6.88 -2.40 25.27
N ARG A 622 -7.21 -3.47 26.02
CA ARG A 622 -8.02 -4.63 25.55
C ARG A 622 -8.96 -5.09 26.65
N SER A 623 -10.15 -5.54 26.28
CA SER A 623 -11.13 -6.12 27.21
C SER A 623 -10.89 -7.60 27.46
N ASP A 624 -11.20 -8.08 28.66
CA ASP A 624 -11.42 -9.51 28.91
C ASP A 624 -12.65 -9.96 28.09
N ARG A 625 -12.59 -11.16 27.51
CA ARG A 625 -13.64 -11.65 26.63
C ARG A 625 -14.75 -12.43 27.35
N VAL A 626 -14.68 -12.49 28.68
CA VAL A 626 -15.63 -13.23 29.53
C VAL A 626 -16.22 -12.32 30.60
N GLU A 627 -15.37 -11.57 31.29
CA GLU A 627 -15.74 -10.76 32.46
C GLU A 627 -15.84 -9.27 32.07
N PRO A 628 -17.04 -8.68 31.99
CA PRO A 628 -17.20 -7.29 31.55
C PRO A 628 -16.51 -6.25 32.45
N SER A 629 -16.35 -6.58 33.77
CA SER A 629 -15.68 -5.69 34.72
C SER A 629 -14.16 -5.64 34.52
N VAL A 630 -13.58 -6.57 33.75
CA VAL A 630 -12.12 -6.74 33.64
C VAL A 630 -11.64 -6.21 32.29
N LEU A 631 -10.66 -5.33 32.34
CA LEU A 631 -9.89 -4.85 31.17
C LEU A 631 -8.41 -4.86 31.51
N TYR A 632 -7.61 -4.88 30.47
CA TYR A 632 -6.15 -4.92 30.53
C TYR A 632 -5.54 -3.78 29.74
N SER A 633 -4.35 -3.36 30.18
CA SER A 633 -3.57 -2.37 29.46
C SER A 633 -2.08 -2.68 29.58
N PHE A 634 -1.31 -2.20 28.62
CA PHE A 634 0.14 -2.31 28.64
C PHE A 634 0.79 -1.00 28.20
N SER A 635 1.79 -0.57 28.96
CA SER A 635 2.62 0.58 28.62
C SER A 635 3.99 0.50 29.33
N GLY A 636 5.08 0.70 28.58
CA GLY A 636 6.43 0.86 29.12
C GLY A 636 6.90 -0.28 30.06
N GLY A 637 6.54 -1.54 29.73
CA GLY A 637 6.93 -2.71 30.56
C GLY A 637 5.99 -2.97 31.73
N THR A 638 4.99 -2.15 31.95
CA THR A 638 4.01 -2.34 33.02
C THR A 638 2.70 -2.90 32.42
N PHE A 639 2.25 -3.99 33.02
CA PHE A 639 0.93 -4.54 32.71
C PHE A 639 -0.07 -4.04 33.75
N TYR A 640 -1.20 -3.52 33.28
CA TYR A 640 -2.25 -2.95 34.11
C TYR A 640 -3.53 -3.78 34.03
N ARG A 641 -4.31 -3.77 35.09
CA ARG A 641 -5.62 -4.40 35.16
C ARG A 641 -6.65 -3.47 35.77
N SER A 642 -7.85 -3.46 35.17
CA SER A 642 -9.07 -2.91 35.74
C SER A 642 -9.99 -4.03 36.23
N THR A 643 -10.80 -3.77 37.24
CA THR A 643 -11.86 -4.65 37.76
C THR A 643 -13.19 -3.92 37.93
N ASP A 644 -13.30 -2.72 37.42
CA ASP A 644 -14.46 -1.84 37.51
C ASP A 644 -15.01 -1.40 36.12
N GLY A 645 -14.73 -2.21 35.08
CA GLY A 645 -15.13 -1.93 33.71
C GLY A 645 -14.28 -0.85 33.03
N GLY A 646 -13.04 -0.65 33.48
CA GLY A 646 -12.08 0.25 32.85
C GLY A 646 -12.14 1.70 33.31
N ALA A 647 -12.86 2.02 34.36
CA ALA A 647 -12.83 3.36 34.96
C ALA A 647 -11.49 3.63 35.69
N THR A 648 -10.95 2.61 36.34
CA THR A 648 -9.65 2.69 37.02
C THR A 648 -8.76 1.50 36.67
N PHE A 649 -7.46 1.74 36.57
CA PHE A 649 -6.46 0.69 36.34
C PHE A 649 -5.36 0.77 37.40
N ALA A 650 -4.83 -0.38 37.76
CA ALA A 650 -3.66 -0.50 38.61
C ALA A 650 -2.62 -1.43 38.00
N GLY A 651 -1.35 -1.12 38.16
CA GLY A 651 -0.26 -2.01 37.77
C GLY A 651 -0.36 -3.34 38.52
N THR A 652 -0.20 -4.45 37.82
CA THR A 652 -0.30 -5.81 38.40
C THR A 652 0.94 -6.20 39.23
N GLY A 653 2.03 -5.44 39.10
CA GLY A 653 3.31 -5.76 39.70
C GLY A 653 4.09 -6.85 38.96
N ALA A 654 3.64 -7.24 37.79
CA ALA A 654 4.33 -8.20 36.90
C ALA A 654 5.75 -7.72 36.56
N THR A 655 6.69 -8.65 36.50
CA THR A 655 8.08 -8.41 36.11
C THR A 655 8.48 -9.33 34.96
N GLY A 656 9.59 -9.02 34.30
CA GLY A 656 10.11 -9.84 33.19
C GLY A 656 9.35 -9.64 31.88
N LEU A 657 8.65 -8.49 31.71
CA LEU A 657 8.05 -8.06 30.46
C LEU A 657 8.96 -7.02 29.77
N PRO A 658 8.95 -6.97 28.42
CA PRO A 658 9.75 -6.01 27.66
C PRO A 658 9.21 -4.58 27.85
N THR A 659 10.10 -3.58 27.83
CA THR A 659 9.74 -2.16 28.00
C THR A 659 9.28 -1.50 26.71
N ALA A 660 9.64 -2.07 25.56
CA ALA A 660 9.26 -1.60 24.23
C ALA A 660 9.04 -2.79 23.29
N GLY A 661 8.58 -2.54 22.06
CA GLY A 661 8.35 -3.58 21.07
C GLY A 661 7.20 -4.53 21.39
N VAL A 662 6.26 -4.15 22.27
CA VAL A 662 5.01 -4.87 22.49
C VAL A 662 3.91 -4.21 21.66
N ASP A 663 3.58 -4.85 20.55
CA ASP A 663 2.57 -4.33 19.65
C ASP A 663 1.20 -4.92 19.93
N ASP A 664 1.12 -6.15 20.39
CA ASP A 664 -0.15 -6.81 20.65
C ASP A 664 -0.15 -7.65 21.92
N PHE A 665 -1.28 -7.61 22.60
CA PHE A 665 -1.67 -8.57 23.63
C PHE A 665 -3.18 -8.78 23.54
N ARG A 666 -3.64 -10.00 23.78
CA ARG A 666 -5.04 -10.37 23.62
C ARG A 666 -5.53 -11.25 24.79
N ALA A 667 -6.74 -10.95 25.26
CA ALA A 667 -7.45 -11.81 26.18
C ALA A 667 -8.11 -12.98 25.42
N VAL A 668 -8.12 -14.15 26.04
CA VAL A 668 -8.54 -15.41 25.42
C VAL A 668 -10.06 -15.55 25.47
N PRO A 669 -10.77 -15.70 24.34
CA PRO A 669 -12.20 -15.96 24.34
C PRO A 669 -12.56 -17.24 25.12
N GLY A 670 -13.57 -17.14 25.99
CA GLY A 670 -14.04 -18.27 26.82
C GLY A 670 -13.17 -18.58 28.05
N HIS A 671 -12.05 -17.89 28.25
CA HIS A 671 -11.12 -18.13 29.36
C HIS A 671 -10.84 -16.84 30.14
N LYS A 672 -11.61 -16.61 31.20
CA LYS A 672 -11.45 -15.48 32.08
C LYS A 672 -10.01 -15.38 32.63
N ASN A 673 -9.44 -14.19 32.66
CA ASN A 673 -8.10 -13.89 33.13
C ASN A 673 -6.93 -14.51 32.37
N HIS A 674 -7.17 -15.16 31.22
CA HIS A 674 -6.10 -15.63 30.36
C HIS A 674 -5.73 -14.53 29.35
N VAL A 675 -4.43 -14.18 29.30
CA VAL A 675 -3.90 -13.15 28.39
C VAL A 675 -2.61 -13.64 27.79
N TRP A 676 -2.44 -13.40 26.49
CA TRP A 676 -1.20 -13.62 25.77
C TRP A 676 -0.61 -12.27 25.35
N LEU A 677 0.72 -12.15 25.34
CA LEU A 677 1.45 -10.95 24.99
C LEU A 677 2.58 -11.30 24.03
N ALA A 678 2.68 -10.56 22.94
CA ALA A 678 3.69 -10.68 21.88
C ALA A 678 4.68 -9.52 21.94
N GLY A 679 5.97 -9.79 21.84
CA GLY A 679 7.05 -8.79 21.90
C GLY A 679 8.11 -9.03 20.82
N ARG A 680 8.51 -7.96 20.11
CA ARG A 680 9.49 -7.99 19.02
C ARG A 680 10.95 -7.99 19.50
N GLY A 681 11.22 -7.51 20.69
CA GLY A 681 12.59 -7.48 21.24
C GLY A 681 13.30 -6.14 21.12
N ASP A 682 12.60 -5.07 20.85
CA ASP A 682 13.15 -3.70 20.76
C ASP A 682 13.31 -3.03 22.14
N ASP A 683 13.33 -3.83 23.21
CA ASP A 683 13.35 -3.33 24.56
C ASP A 683 14.74 -2.86 25.02
N THR A 684 14.74 -1.96 25.99
CA THR A 684 15.97 -1.41 26.59
C THR A 684 16.34 -2.06 27.93
N ASN A 685 15.47 -2.95 28.46
CA ASN A 685 15.68 -3.61 29.75
C ASN A 685 16.34 -5.00 29.67
N GLY A 686 16.66 -5.45 28.42
CA GLY A 686 17.36 -6.73 28.18
C GLY A 686 16.50 -7.98 28.37
N VAL A 687 15.18 -7.85 28.39
CA VAL A 687 14.25 -9.00 28.44
C VAL A 687 14.19 -9.71 27.08
N GLY A 688 14.36 -8.96 26.01
CA GLY A 688 14.30 -9.47 24.64
C GLY A 688 12.89 -9.74 24.15
N GLY A 689 12.78 -10.19 22.90
CA GLY A 689 11.52 -10.58 22.26
C GLY A 689 10.96 -11.90 22.80
N GLY A 690 9.74 -12.22 22.41
CA GLY A 690 9.13 -13.51 22.74
C GLY A 690 7.61 -13.48 22.80
N MET A 691 7.07 -14.54 23.34
CA MET A 691 5.66 -14.71 23.65
C MET A 691 5.49 -15.03 25.14
N TRP A 692 4.54 -14.37 25.78
CA TRP A 692 4.23 -14.60 27.19
C TRP A 692 2.75 -14.96 27.36
N HIS A 693 2.48 -15.79 28.37
CA HIS A 693 1.13 -16.19 28.75
C HIS A 693 0.90 -16.00 30.26
N SER A 694 -0.24 -15.42 30.61
CA SER A 694 -0.76 -15.28 31.95
C SER A 694 -2.11 -15.97 32.08
N THR A 695 -2.39 -16.61 33.21
CA THR A 695 -3.69 -17.23 33.56
C THR A 695 -4.34 -16.58 34.76
N ASP A 696 -3.74 -15.52 35.33
CA ASP A 696 -4.17 -14.84 36.53
C ASP A 696 -4.43 -13.34 36.36
N GLY A 697 -4.76 -12.95 35.09
CA GLY A 697 -5.08 -11.58 34.72
C GLY A 697 -3.86 -10.66 34.69
N GLY A 698 -2.71 -11.21 34.31
CA GLY A 698 -1.48 -10.45 34.14
C GLY A 698 -0.68 -10.24 35.40
N THR A 699 -0.98 -10.96 36.51
CA THR A 699 -0.19 -10.87 37.73
C THR A 699 1.13 -11.62 37.60
N THR A 700 1.08 -12.82 37.02
CA THR A 700 2.28 -13.62 36.72
C THR A 700 2.30 -13.99 35.23
N TRP A 701 3.52 -14.12 34.69
CA TRP A 701 3.72 -14.41 33.28
C TRP A 701 4.72 -15.54 33.04
N THR A 702 4.42 -16.41 32.13
CA THR A 702 5.32 -17.46 31.66
C THR A 702 5.76 -17.13 30.24
N ARG A 703 7.07 -16.95 30.02
CA ARG A 703 7.66 -16.80 28.69
C ARG A 703 7.68 -18.16 27.98
N ILE A 704 7.21 -18.24 26.77
CA ILE A 704 7.23 -19.45 25.95
C ILE A 704 8.61 -19.57 25.29
N ALA A 705 9.34 -20.63 25.60
CA ALA A 705 10.76 -20.78 25.24
C ALA A 705 11.02 -20.90 23.73
N ALA A 706 10.02 -21.30 22.94
CA ALA A 706 10.17 -21.49 21.50
C ALA A 706 10.37 -20.17 20.72
N PHE A 707 9.96 -19.03 21.28
CA PHE A 707 9.95 -17.76 20.55
C PHE A 707 11.21 -16.93 20.78
N GLU A 708 11.82 -16.51 19.68
CA GLU A 708 12.82 -15.45 19.68
C GLU A 708 12.13 -14.08 19.72
N THR A 709 11.13 -13.86 18.83
CA THR A 709 10.27 -12.69 18.79
C THR A 709 8.85 -13.07 18.40
N ALA A 710 7.86 -12.23 18.75
CA ALA A 710 6.49 -12.34 18.25
C ALA A 710 5.93 -10.93 17.98
N GLU A 711 5.14 -10.80 16.91
CA GLU A 711 4.50 -9.56 16.49
C GLU A 711 3.08 -9.43 17.07
N SER A 712 2.32 -10.49 17.00
CA SER A 712 0.89 -10.51 17.30
C SER A 712 0.43 -11.87 17.79
N VAL A 713 -0.77 -11.90 18.39
CA VAL A 713 -1.41 -13.14 18.82
C VAL A 713 -2.92 -13.05 18.61
N GLY A 714 -3.53 -14.13 18.13
CA GLY A 714 -4.96 -14.20 17.90
C GLY A 714 -5.53 -15.58 18.18
N PHE A 715 -6.85 -15.67 18.27
CA PHE A 715 -7.55 -16.90 18.67
C PHE A 715 -8.63 -17.27 17.67
N GLY A 716 -8.73 -18.56 17.40
CA GLY A 716 -9.75 -19.13 16.54
C GLY A 716 -10.46 -20.32 17.19
N LYS A 717 -11.33 -20.96 16.42
CA LYS A 717 -12.08 -22.12 16.84
C LYS A 717 -11.16 -23.21 17.41
N ALA A 718 -11.50 -23.72 18.59
CA ALA A 718 -10.78 -24.83 19.21
C ALA A 718 -10.83 -26.11 18.34
N ALA A 719 -9.77 -26.90 18.40
CA ALA A 719 -9.68 -28.19 17.70
C ALA A 719 -10.73 -29.23 18.20
N SER A 720 -11.18 -29.11 19.45
CA SER A 720 -12.24 -29.92 20.04
C SER A 720 -13.24 -29.04 20.79
N GLN A 721 -14.44 -29.57 21.05
CA GLN A 721 -15.54 -28.81 21.65
C GLN A 721 -15.22 -28.23 23.04
N SER A 722 -14.34 -28.86 23.80
CA SER A 722 -13.89 -28.44 25.13
C SER A 722 -12.43 -28.00 25.16
N GLY A 723 -11.80 -27.86 23.99
CA GLY A 723 -10.39 -27.50 23.86
C GLY A 723 -10.14 -26.02 24.10
N TYR A 724 -8.87 -25.69 24.35
CA TYR A 724 -8.42 -24.31 24.32
C TYR A 724 -8.56 -23.74 22.89
N PRO A 725 -8.87 -22.45 22.72
CA PRO A 725 -8.91 -21.84 21.41
C PRO A 725 -7.61 -22.08 20.63
N THR A 726 -7.71 -22.32 19.34
CA THR A 726 -6.52 -22.35 18.47
C THR A 726 -5.82 -21.01 18.55
N ILE A 727 -4.51 -21.02 18.78
CA ILE A 727 -3.70 -19.82 18.87
C ILE A 727 -2.96 -19.64 17.55
N PHE A 728 -2.97 -18.45 17.02
CA PHE A 728 -2.19 -18.03 15.86
C PHE A 728 -1.25 -16.88 16.24
N THR A 729 -0.07 -16.83 15.61
CA THR A 729 0.91 -15.76 15.82
C THR A 729 1.80 -15.58 14.61
N SER A 730 2.20 -14.34 14.33
CA SER A 730 3.34 -14.01 13.49
C SER A 730 4.56 -13.92 14.38
N ALA A 731 5.58 -14.76 14.17
CA ALA A 731 6.68 -14.86 15.09
C ALA A 731 7.94 -15.47 14.45
N VAL A 732 9.08 -15.30 15.13
CA VAL A 732 10.35 -15.98 14.80
C VAL A 732 10.54 -17.15 15.76
N ILE A 733 10.64 -18.35 15.16
CA ILE A 733 10.98 -19.61 15.81
C ILE A 733 12.12 -20.24 15.00
N ASP A 734 13.19 -20.68 15.68
CA ASP A 734 14.37 -21.28 15.06
C ASP A 734 14.97 -20.42 13.92
N GLY A 735 15.05 -19.10 14.16
CA GLY A 735 15.59 -18.12 13.21
C GLY A 735 14.70 -17.84 12.00
N LYS A 736 13.47 -18.39 11.92
CA LYS A 736 12.56 -18.21 10.77
C LYS A 736 11.31 -17.45 11.16
N ALA A 737 11.08 -16.29 10.51
CA ALA A 737 9.85 -15.55 10.61
C ALA A 737 8.72 -16.27 9.84
N ALA A 738 7.59 -16.53 10.49
CA ALA A 738 6.47 -17.24 9.87
C ALA A 738 5.17 -17.07 10.67
N ILE A 739 4.07 -17.54 10.08
CA ILE A 739 2.79 -17.68 10.77
C ILE A 739 2.75 -19.05 11.43
N HIS A 740 2.52 -19.06 12.73
CA HIS A 740 2.49 -20.27 13.53
C HIS A 740 1.13 -20.49 14.17
N ARG A 741 0.79 -21.75 14.37
CA ARG A 741 -0.43 -22.22 15.01
C ARG A 741 -0.12 -23.15 16.17
N SER A 742 -0.85 -23.02 17.26
CA SER A 742 -0.93 -24.01 18.35
C SER A 742 -2.36 -24.44 18.60
N VAL A 743 -2.59 -25.73 18.83
CA VAL A 743 -3.90 -26.30 19.17
C VAL A 743 -3.91 -26.94 20.57
N ASP A 744 -2.81 -26.84 21.30
CA ASP A 744 -2.58 -27.46 22.61
C ASP A 744 -2.24 -26.43 23.71
N GLY A 745 -2.77 -25.20 23.55
CA GLY A 745 -2.60 -24.13 24.52
C GLY A 745 -1.18 -23.56 24.57
N GLY A 746 -0.45 -23.61 23.48
CA GLY A 746 0.91 -23.07 23.35
C GLY A 746 2.02 -24.04 23.74
N ALA A 747 1.70 -25.33 23.93
CA ALA A 747 2.72 -26.34 24.23
C ALA A 747 3.58 -26.68 23.02
N THR A 748 2.98 -26.76 21.84
CA THR A 748 3.68 -26.97 20.57
C THR A 748 3.19 -25.99 19.50
N TRP A 749 4.08 -25.69 18.56
CA TRP A 749 3.81 -24.73 17.49
C TRP A 749 4.14 -25.32 16.14
N THR A 750 3.30 -25.06 15.16
CA THR A 750 3.48 -25.52 13.77
C THR A 750 3.41 -24.31 12.85
N ARG A 751 4.36 -24.20 11.94
CA ARG A 751 4.29 -23.23 10.85
C ARG A 751 3.16 -23.59 9.90
N VAL A 752 2.34 -22.59 9.47
CA VAL A 752 1.18 -22.80 8.60
C VAL A 752 1.31 -22.17 7.22
N ASN A 753 2.15 -21.15 7.04
CA ASN A 753 2.48 -20.62 5.73
C ASN A 753 3.74 -21.29 5.16
N ASP A 754 3.82 -21.41 3.85
CA ASP A 754 4.99 -21.94 3.13
C ASP A 754 5.92 -20.79 2.63
N ASP A 755 6.94 -21.14 1.84
CA ASP A 755 7.89 -20.15 1.33
C ASP A 755 7.38 -19.38 0.11
N ALA A 756 6.28 -19.82 -0.51
CA ALA A 756 5.59 -19.08 -1.55
C ALA A 756 4.61 -18.02 -1.00
N HIS A 757 4.28 -18.08 0.29
CA HIS A 757 3.28 -17.25 0.95
C HIS A 757 3.87 -16.61 2.22
N GLN A 758 4.57 -15.50 2.07
CA GLN A 758 5.26 -14.78 3.15
C GLN A 758 4.86 -13.30 3.25
N TRP A 759 4.44 -12.68 2.13
CA TRP A 759 3.87 -11.32 2.04
C TRP A 759 4.73 -10.21 2.65
N ALA A 760 6.04 -10.30 2.50
CA ALA A 760 7.01 -9.32 2.96
C ALA A 760 6.85 -9.02 4.48
N TYR A 761 6.18 -7.93 4.84
CA TYR A 761 5.86 -7.63 6.24
C TYR A 761 4.40 -7.99 6.53
N SER A 762 4.20 -9.02 7.35
CA SER A 762 2.86 -9.58 7.61
C SER A 762 2.65 -9.89 9.09
N GLY A 763 1.38 -9.85 9.51
CA GLY A 763 0.97 -10.30 10.83
C GLY A 763 1.18 -9.29 11.96
N SER A 764 1.17 -7.99 11.69
CA SER A 764 1.10 -6.97 12.75
C SER A 764 -0.18 -7.07 13.59
N ALA A 765 -1.27 -7.59 12.98
CA ALA A 765 -2.43 -8.12 13.67
C ALA A 765 -2.81 -9.47 13.07
N ILE A 766 -3.27 -10.39 13.92
CA ILE A 766 -3.68 -11.74 13.55
C ILE A 766 -4.90 -12.16 14.38
N THR A 767 -5.83 -12.88 13.78
CA THR A 767 -6.94 -13.50 14.50
C THR A 767 -7.38 -14.77 13.78
N GLY A 768 -7.99 -15.71 14.48
CA GLY A 768 -8.60 -16.89 13.89
C GLY A 768 -10.13 -16.75 13.81
N ASP A 769 -10.76 -17.51 12.92
CA ASP A 769 -12.22 -17.57 12.84
C ASP A 769 -12.77 -18.37 14.04
N PRO A 770 -13.74 -17.82 14.82
CA PRO A 770 -14.33 -18.54 15.94
C PRO A 770 -15.27 -19.68 15.54
N LEU A 771 -15.70 -19.76 14.27
CA LEU A 771 -16.63 -20.78 13.74
C LEU A 771 -15.96 -21.79 12.81
N ILE A 772 -14.87 -21.39 12.14
CA ILE A 772 -14.17 -22.24 11.15
C ILE A 772 -12.82 -22.67 11.74
N TYR A 773 -12.70 -23.96 12.04
CA TYR A 773 -11.44 -24.49 12.57
C TYR A 773 -10.30 -24.36 11.56
N GLY A 774 -9.19 -23.82 12.05
CA GLY A 774 -7.96 -23.62 11.27
C GLY A 774 -7.94 -22.36 10.44
N ARG A 775 -9.08 -21.68 10.19
CA ARG A 775 -9.06 -20.40 9.46
C ARG A 775 -8.36 -19.33 10.28
N VAL A 776 -7.43 -18.65 9.62
CA VAL A 776 -6.65 -17.53 10.18
C VAL A 776 -6.75 -16.32 9.26
N TYR A 777 -6.82 -15.14 9.85
CA TYR A 777 -6.76 -13.84 9.18
C TYR A 777 -5.54 -13.07 9.67
N LEU A 778 -4.81 -12.45 8.78
CA LEU A 778 -3.64 -11.65 9.11
C LEU A 778 -3.56 -10.38 8.27
N THR A 779 -3.02 -9.34 8.87
CA THR A 779 -2.71 -8.08 8.21
C THR A 779 -1.40 -8.17 7.46
N THR A 780 -1.28 -7.38 6.39
CA THR A 780 -0.03 -7.16 5.68
C THR A 780 0.24 -5.66 5.52
N ASN A 781 1.45 -5.31 5.17
CA ASN A 781 1.80 -3.94 4.81
C ASN A 781 1.90 -3.81 3.28
N GLY A 782 0.72 -3.77 2.62
CA GLY A 782 0.63 -3.58 1.16
C GLY A 782 0.00 -4.75 0.39
N ARG A 783 -0.26 -5.90 1.03
CA ARG A 783 -0.99 -7.03 0.40
C ARG A 783 -2.36 -7.25 1.03
N GLY A 784 -2.97 -6.20 1.59
CA GLY A 784 -4.29 -6.25 2.18
C GLY A 784 -4.40 -7.20 3.37
N ILE A 785 -5.57 -7.80 3.51
CA ILE A 785 -5.87 -8.80 4.54
C ILE A 785 -5.80 -10.17 3.89
N VAL A 786 -4.92 -11.01 4.39
CA VAL A 786 -4.77 -12.39 3.91
C VAL A 786 -5.51 -13.34 4.86
N TYR A 787 -6.19 -14.32 4.31
CA TYR A 787 -6.73 -15.42 5.12
C TYR A 787 -6.27 -16.77 4.59
N GLY A 788 -6.11 -17.72 5.53
CA GLY A 788 -5.72 -19.08 5.23
C GLY A 788 -6.72 -20.09 5.77
N ASP A 789 -7.06 -21.04 4.94
CA ASP A 789 -7.86 -22.22 5.30
C ASP A 789 -7.03 -23.48 5.23
N ILE A 790 -7.31 -24.45 6.12
CA ILE A 790 -6.74 -25.79 5.98
C ILE A 790 -7.22 -26.36 4.64
N ALA A 791 -6.26 -26.79 3.80
CA ALA A 791 -6.57 -27.41 2.52
C ALA A 791 -7.45 -28.66 2.71
N ALA A 792 -8.45 -28.84 1.85
CA ALA A 792 -9.42 -29.91 1.90
C ALA A 792 -8.80 -31.29 1.61
#